data_9ac201e60d5c89ecbcf8a1051ffec822
#
_entry.id   9ac201e60d5c89ecbcf8a1051ffec822
#
_cell.length_a   1.000
_cell.length_b   1.000
_cell.length_c   1.000
_cell.angle_alpha   90.00
_cell.angle_beta   90.00
_cell.angle_gamma   90.00
#
_symmetry.space_group_name_H-M   'P 1'
#
loop_
_entity.id
_entity.type
_entity.pdbx_description
1 polymer ?
#
loop_
_entity_poly.entity_id
_entity_poly.type
_entity_poly.pdbx_seq_one_letter_code
_entity_poly.pdbx_strand_id
1 'polypeptide(L)'
;MTVRQEGISSRPRQVERRTPRTGFRPDIEGLRAVAVFAVVLYHAGVPGIAGGYVGVDVFFVISGFLITGLLWREVTTADTVRLGRFYGARARRLLPAAATVAIATAIAAAVVLPPLQARRVFLDGIASALYVGNYRFAMQGTDYLASDQPPSPFQHYWSLGVEEQFYAVWPALIIGTGWLVSRTRRGGASRAAPYAAVLGLVGAASLAAAALWTNASPSWAFFSLPTRAWELAAGGLVALSIRQWRRLPLLPAAIAGWGGLALILLTCDQLRPGTPYPGVAALLPVLGTALVIGGGCVTGGMGPGRVLCRPVMRAVGRVSYSWYLWHWPVLLLMPPLLGAPAGLPAKLAATVVSAGLAVITMHVVENPGRFAAPLRRSAKASLALGGFATAATACACVLLLTVVPVPAGHGAAAPAAKIVTLPPMAVPAVDPQEAAVRQAFAQARDAVAAAADRRAVPSNLNPSLAQAPADKAAIFVNGCMRSWREVGQSECAKGDTASPTTVALIGDSHAAMWDPAFQQVAEQRHWRLETLAKVTCPLLELPIVSPYLGREYTECETWRGQIMARLKAEHPRLVVLSMSRRYHADFSFASYDPAWIDALSRAVSQLRSIGSAVLVLGPVADPESSVPTCLSAHVDDATACAPTRSVAVSSGGVAAEQAAAAAGGGHYADLTDLFCIPDRCPVIVGNTLVFRDDNHVTTEYAQLLAPVIGALADRAMAGG
;
A
#
# COMPACT_ATOMS: atom_id res chain seq x y z
N MET A 1 22.51 93.44 -14.98
CA MET A 1 21.47 92.41 -14.82
C MET A 1 21.82 91.21 -15.68
N THR A 2 22.49 90.26 -15.12
CA THR A 2 22.93 89.00 -15.79
C THR A 2 22.15 87.84 -15.25
N VAL A 3 21.28 87.27 -16.08
CA VAL A 3 20.46 86.09 -15.75
C VAL A 3 21.30 84.83 -15.97
N ARG A 4 21.57 84.06 -14.89
CA ARG A 4 22.16 82.77 -14.96
C ARG A 4 21.05 81.71 -15.35
N GLN A 5 21.23 81.05 -16.42
CA GLN A 5 20.48 79.81 -16.79
C GLN A 5 21.11 78.61 -16.07
N GLU A 6 20.38 77.96 -15.18
CA GLU A 6 20.73 76.64 -14.64
C GLU A 6 20.26 75.57 -15.60
N GLY A 7 21.22 74.83 -16.18
CA GLY A 7 20.96 73.65 -17.04
C GLY A 7 20.63 72.41 -16.18
N ILE A 8 19.41 71.92 -16.28
CA ILE A 8 18.98 70.65 -15.71
C ILE A 8 19.55 69.52 -16.55
N SER A 9 20.62 68.86 -16.05
CA SER A 9 21.20 67.66 -16.64
C SER A 9 20.36 66.43 -16.22
N SER A 10 19.49 65.95 -17.07
CA SER A 10 18.79 64.67 -16.93
C SER A 10 19.74 63.53 -17.27
N ARG A 11 20.35 62.89 -16.24
CA ARG A 11 21.04 61.60 -16.41
C ARG A 11 20.03 60.49 -16.76
N PRO A 12 20.24 59.70 -17.83
CA PRO A 12 19.41 58.55 -18.11
C PRO A 12 19.57 57.53 -17.01
N ARG A 13 18.46 57.06 -16.39
CA ARG A 13 18.42 55.88 -15.51
C ARG A 13 18.97 54.68 -16.27
N GLN A 14 20.18 54.26 -15.99
CA GLN A 14 20.70 52.97 -16.41
C GLN A 14 19.80 51.91 -15.82
N VAL A 15 19.01 51.27 -16.66
CA VAL A 15 18.35 49.98 -16.36
C VAL A 15 19.47 48.97 -16.10
N GLU A 16 19.77 48.68 -14.85
CA GLU A 16 20.67 47.60 -14.45
C GLU A 16 20.16 46.34 -15.11
N ARG A 17 20.74 45.93 -16.23
CA ARG A 17 20.61 44.56 -16.75
C ARG A 17 21.18 43.65 -15.67
N ARG A 18 20.27 43.04 -14.90
CA ARG A 18 20.61 41.97 -13.98
C ARG A 18 21.35 40.90 -14.77
N THR A 19 22.65 40.83 -14.56
CA THR A 19 23.48 39.72 -15.11
C THR A 19 22.83 38.39 -14.73
N PRO A 20 22.65 37.46 -15.66
CA PRO A 20 22.07 36.16 -15.38
C PRO A 20 22.92 35.49 -14.27
N ARG A 21 22.30 35.10 -13.17
CA ARG A 21 22.96 34.30 -12.14
C ARG A 21 23.52 33.06 -12.81
N THR A 22 24.85 32.99 -12.94
CA THR A 22 25.58 31.85 -13.48
C THR A 22 25.26 30.62 -12.61
N GLY A 23 24.46 29.67 -13.16
CA GLY A 23 24.13 28.40 -12.50
C GLY A 23 22.66 28.06 -12.33
N PHE A 24 21.72 28.97 -12.61
CA PHE A 24 20.29 28.66 -12.54
C PHE A 24 19.81 27.95 -13.83
N ARG A 25 19.10 26.79 -13.66
CA ARG A 25 18.58 25.93 -14.72
C ARG A 25 17.05 25.99 -14.76
N PRO A 26 16.45 26.90 -15.55
CA PRO A 26 14.98 27.03 -15.62
C PRO A 26 14.28 25.82 -16.23
N ASP A 27 14.95 25.06 -17.06
CA ASP A 27 14.47 23.79 -17.65
C ASP A 27 14.24 22.71 -16.57
N ILE A 28 15.03 22.69 -15.49
CA ILE A 28 14.82 21.77 -14.35
C ILE A 28 13.54 22.16 -13.57
N GLU A 29 13.20 23.44 -13.45
CA GLU A 29 11.90 23.84 -12.91
C GLU A 29 10.76 23.28 -13.76
N GLY A 30 10.86 23.38 -15.11
CA GLY A 30 9.85 22.80 -16.00
C GLY A 30 9.79 21.28 -15.96
N LEU A 31 10.93 20.60 -15.79
CA LEU A 31 10.95 19.14 -15.63
C LEU A 31 10.26 18.69 -14.33
N ARG A 32 10.42 19.46 -13.24
CA ARG A 32 9.65 19.25 -12.01
C ARG A 32 8.14 19.41 -12.21
N ALA A 33 7.72 20.29 -13.13
CA ALA A 33 6.30 20.38 -13.49
C ALA A 33 5.81 19.12 -14.21
N VAL A 34 6.58 18.57 -15.13
CA VAL A 34 6.24 17.29 -15.79
C VAL A 34 6.09 16.19 -14.73
N ALA A 35 7.05 16.09 -13.80
CA ALA A 35 7.05 15.09 -12.76
C ALA A 35 5.82 15.19 -11.82
N VAL A 36 5.47 16.40 -11.34
CA VAL A 36 4.32 16.56 -10.44
C VAL A 36 3.00 16.33 -11.17
N PHE A 37 2.87 16.76 -12.44
CA PHE A 37 1.69 16.46 -13.22
C PHE A 37 1.50 14.96 -13.42
N ALA A 38 2.56 14.22 -13.76
CA ALA A 38 2.49 12.77 -13.93
C ALA A 38 1.93 12.11 -12.65
N VAL A 39 2.48 12.42 -11.48
CA VAL A 39 2.05 11.86 -10.18
C VAL A 39 0.61 12.24 -9.85
N VAL A 40 0.27 13.53 -9.96
CA VAL A 40 -1.04 14.04 -9.52
C VAL A 40 -2.17 13.51 -10.42
N LEU A 41 -1.97 13.48 -11.74
CA LEU A 41 -2.96 12.97 -12.68
C LEU A 41 -3.13 11.45 -12.59
N TYR A 42 -2.05 10.73 -12.32
CA TYR A 42 -2.11 9.28 -12.00
C TYR A 42 -2.99 9.03 -10.77
N HIS A 43 -2.74 9.72 -9.66
CA HIS A 43 -3.52 9.56 -8.43
C HIS A 43 -4.98 10.05 -8.56
N ALA A 44 -5.24 11.00 -9.46
CA ALA A 44 -6.60 11.39 -9.82
C ALA A 44 -7.32 10.35 -10.69
N GLY A 45 -6.60 9.34 -11.20
CA GLY A 45 -7.17 8.29 -12.06
C GLY A 45 -7.47 8.76 -13.49
N VAL A 46 -6.68 9.69 -14.03
CA VAL A 46 -6.84 10.17 -15.40
C VAL A 46 -6.44 9.08 -16.40
N PRO A 47 -7.33 8.70 -17.34
CA PRO A 47 -7.01 7.70 -18.36
C PRO A 47 -5.76 8.08 -19.20
N GLY A 48 -4.97 7.09 -19.58
CA GLY A 48 -3.75 7.29 -20.38
C GLY A 48 -2.51 7.71 -19.59
N ILE A 49 -2.58 7.75 -18.24
CA ILE A 49 -1.44 8.11 -17.38
C ILE A 49 -1.27 7.05 -16.28
N ALA A 50 -1.48 5.79 -16.62
CA ALA A 50 -1.42 4.67 -15.66
C ALA A 50 -0.01 4.46 -15.05
N GLY A 51 1.05 4.87 -15.74
CA GLY A 51 2.44 4.87 -15.27
C GLY A 51 2.89 6.19 -14.62
N GLY A 52 1.99 7.14 -14.34
CA GLY A 52 2.38 8.48 -13.85
C GLY A 52 3.12 8.50 -12.51
N TYR A 53 3.09 7.41 -11.73
CA TYR A 53 3.88 7.24 -10.51
C TYR A 53 5.41 7.39 -10.76
N VAL A 54 5.90 7.18 -11.98
CA VAL A 54 7.30 7.39 -12.37
C VAL A 54 7.78 8.84 -12.23
N GLY A 55 6.87 9.79 -12.04
CA GLY A 55 7.24 11.17 -11.72
C GLY A 55 8.09 11.29 -10.46
N VAL A 56 7.99 10.33 -9.52
CA VAL A 56 8.85 10.26 -8.33
C VAL A 56 10.30 9.96 -8.71
N ASP A 57 10.52 9.06 -9.68
CA ASP A 57 11.87 8.73 -10.18
C ASP A 57 12.51 9.94 -10.87
N VAL A 58 11.71 10.70 -11.61
CA VAL A 58 12.15 11.99 -12.20
C VAL A 58 12.61 12.94 -11.08
N PHE A 59 11.89 13.03 -9.96
CA PHE A 59 12.32 13.84 -8.81
C PHE A 59 13.60 13.31 -8.18
N PHE A 60 13.78 12.01 -8.03
CA PHE A 60 15.01 11.43 -7.47
C PHE A 60 16.23 11.74 -8.34
N VAL A 61 16.14 11.61 -9.67
CA VAL A 61 17.24 12.01 -10.57
C VAL A 61 17.54 13.50 -10.47
N ILE A 62 16.51 14.35 -10.43
CA ILE A 62 16.68 15.81 -10.24
C ILE A 62 17.37 16.10 -8.90
N SER A 63 16.95 15.45 -7.81
CA SER A 63 17.54 15.60 -6.47
C SER A 63 19.01 15.17 -6.48
N GLY A 64 19.31 14.01 -7.04
CA GLY A 64 20.67 13.52 -7.20
C GLY A 64 21.57 14.48 -7.97
N PHE A 65 21.07 15.03 -9.09
CA PHE A 65 21.78 16.05 -9.89
C PHE A 65 22.06 17.33 -9.10
N LEU A 66 21.06 17.88 -8.45
CA LEU A 66 21.18 19.16 -7.75
C LEU A 66 22.08 19.05 -6.51
N ILE A 67 21.94 17.97 -5.74
CA ILE A 67 22.68 17.77 -4.49
C ILE A 67 24.14 17.45 -4.80
N THR A 68 24.40 16.48 -5.68
CA THR A 68 25.78 16.16 -6.08
C THR A 68 26.48 17.34 -6.71
N GLY A 69 25.78 18.10 -7.59
CA GLY A 69 26.35 19.31 -8.20
C GLY A 69 26.64 20.44 -7.18
N LEU A 70 25.87 20.53 -6.08
CA LEU A 70 26.13 21.45 -4.98
C LEU A 70 27.37 21.01 -4.18
N LEU A 71 27.41 19.77 -3.73
CA LEU A 71 28.51 19.21 -2.94
C LEU A 71 29.81 19.20 -3.73
N TRP A 72 29.75 18.83 -5.00
CA TRP A 72 30.89 18.86 -5.90
C TRP A 72 31.50 20.26 -6.05
N ARG A 73 30.64 21.29 -6.17
CA ARG A 73 31.13 22.68 -6.20
C ARG A 73 31.82 23.06 -4.90
N GLU A 74 31.26 22.70 -3.74
CA GLU A 74 31.90 23.00 -2.44
C GLU A 74 33.27 22.30 -2.32
N VAL A 75 33.36 21.01 -2.67
CA VAL A 75 34.63 20.27 -2.68
C VAL A 75 35.65 20.92 -3.62
N THR A 76 35.24 21.34 -4.82
CA THR A 76 36.19 21.91 -5.80
C THR A 76 36.59 23.37 -5.54
N THR A 77 35.83 24.12 -4.76
CA THR A 77 36.11 25.55 -4.47
C THR A 77 36.63 25.82 -3.08
N ALA A 78 36.33 24.94 -2.10
CA ALA A 78 36.65 25.17 -0.69
C ALA A 78 37.36 23.98 -0.02
N ASP A 79 37.65 22.91 -0.79
CA ASP A 79 38.22 21.62 -0.32
C ASP A 79 37.46 20.99 0.87
N THR A 80 36.26 21.46 1.18
CA THR A 80 35.44 20.98 2.29
C THR A 80 33.95 21.19 2.03
N VAL A 81 33.12 20.37 2.66
CA VAL A 81 31.65 20.51 2.66
C VAL A 81 31.18 21.14 3.98
N ARG A 82 30.46 22.23 3.90
CA ARG A 82 29.92 22.93 5.08
C ARG A 82 28.58 22.30 5.49
N LEU A 83 28.61 21.15 6.17
CA LEU A 83 27.44 20.34 6.54
C LEU A 83 26.32 21.16 7.23
N GLY A 84 26.67 22.02 8.20
CA GLY A 84 25.65 22.83 8.87
C GLY A 84 24.90 23.79 7.93
N ARG A 85 25.60 24.36 6.93
CA ARG A 85 24.97 25.20 5.90
C ARG A 85 24.13 24.37 4.94
N PHE A 86 24.61 23.20 4.58
CA PHE A 86 23.92 22.25 3.71
C PHE A 86 22.58 21.79 4.33
N TYR A 87 22.61 21.23 5.55
CA TYR A 87 21.41 20.78 6.24
C TYR A 87 20.48 21.93 6.62
N GLY A 88 21.01 23.06 7.11
CA GLY A 88 20.20 24.23 7.43
C GLY A 88 19.46 24.81 6.23
N ALA A 89 20.06 24.75 5.02
CA ALA A 89 19.37 25.18 3.80
C ALA A 89 18.19 24.28 3.43
N ARG A 90 18.27 22.97 3.69
CA ARG A 90 17.19 22.00 3.46
C ARG A 90 16.12 22.12 4.52
N ALA A 91 16.52 22.13 5.78
CA ALA A 91 15.60 22.25 6.90
C ALA A 91 14.62 23.42 6.72
N ARG A 92 15.12 24.64 6.45
CA ARG A 92 14.24 25.82 6.27
C ARG A 92 13.43 25.79 4.97
N ARG A 93 13.81 24.98 3.97
CA ARG A 93 13.11 24.91 2.68
C ARG A 93 12.00 23.88 2.69
N LEU A 94 12.22 22.70 3.29
CA LEU A 94 11.36 21.53 3.15
C LEU A 94 10.49 21.31 4.39
N LEU A 95 11.09 21.36 5.60
CA LEU A 95 10.44 20.91 6.81
C LEU A 95 9.22 21.75 7.24
N PRO A 96 9.20 23.09 7.11
CA PRO A 96 8.01 23.86 7.49
C PRO A 96 6.77 23.52 6.66
N ALA A 97 6.92 23.39 5.34
CA ALA A 97 5.79 23.03 4.46
C ALA A 97 5.35 21.57 4.72
N ALA A 98 6.30 20.62 4.86
CA ALA A 98 5.99 19.24 5.20
C ALA A 98 5.22 19.14 6.53
N ALA A 99 5.66 19.84 7.56
CA ALA A 99 4.99 19.87 8.86
C ALA A 99 3.59 20.48 8.79
N THR A 100 3.42 21.59 8.07
CA THR A 100 2.10 22.23 7.88
C THR A 100 1.10 21.26 7.25
N VAL A 101 1.49 20.60 6.16
CA VAL A 101 0.62 19.63 5.49
C VAL A 101 0.38 18.41 6.36
N ALA A 102 1.41 17.92 7.04
CA ALA A 102 1.27 16.75 7.92
C ALA A 102 0.31 17.01 9.09
N ILE A 103 0.43 18.14 9.76
CA ILE A 103 -0.47 18.52 10.87
C ILE A 103 -1.90 18.71 10.35
N ALA A 104 -2.08 19.41 9.23
CA ALA A 104 -3.39 19.58 8.63
C ALA A 104 -4.02 18.25 8.23
N THR A 105 -3.24 17.33 7.64
CA THR A 105 -3.68 15.96 7.28
C THR A 105 -4.09 15.18 8.53
N ALA A 106 -3.31 15.23 9.61
CA ALA A 106 -3.64 14.54 10.86
C ALA A 106 -4.93 15.07 11.49
N ILE A 107 -5.12 16.41 11.52
CA ILE A 107 -6.36 17.03 12.01
C ILE A 107 -7.55 16.64 11.12
N ALA A 108 -7.41 16.71 9.80
CA ALA A 108 -8.47 16.32 8.87
C ALA A 108 -8.83 14.83 9.02
N ALA A 109 -7.84 13.96 9.20
CA ALA A 109 -8.08 12.54 9.46
C ALA A 109 -8.82 12.30 10.79
N ALA A 110 -8.53 13.10 11.84
CA ALA A 110 -9.23 13.02 13.12
C ALA A 110 -10.72 13.40 13.01
N VAL A 111 -11.06 14.30 12.09
CA VAL A 111 -12.43 14.80 11.90
C VAL A 111 -13.24 13.92 10.94
N VAL A 112 -12.58 13.39 9.90
CA VAL A 112 -13.25 12.76 8.75
C VAL A 112 -13.27 11.23 8.85
N LEU A 113 -12.23 10.62 9.42
CA LEU A 113 -12.08 9.18 9.43
C LEU A 113 -12.61 8.52 10.71
N PRO A 114 -13.10 7.27 10.64
CA PRO A 114 -13.40 6.48 11.81
C PRO A 114 -12.23 6.44 12.80
N PRO A 115 -12.48 6.47 14.12
CA PRO A 115 -11.42 6.55 15.15
C PRO A 115 -10.31 5.51 14.99
N LEU A 116 -10.64 4.27 14.68
CA LEU A 116 -9.66 3.20 14.48
C LEU A 116 -8.73 3.47 13.28
N GLN A 117 -9.28 3.98 12.19
CA GLN A 117 -8.51 4.37 11.00
C GLN A 117 -7.68 5.62 11.25
N ALA A 118 -8.28 6.66 11.88
CA ALA A 118 -7.58 7.90 12.23
C ALA A 118 -6.34 7.64 13.10
N ARG A 119 -6.44 6.78 14.11
CA ARG A 119 -5.31 6.39 14.97
C ARG A 119 -4.14 5.76 14.19
N ARG A 120 -4.43 4.93 13.18
CA ARG A 120 -3.38 4.39 12.28
C ARG A 120 -2.70 5.50 11.50
N VAL A 121 -3.50 6.44 10.96
CA VAL A 121 -2.99 7.61 10.23
C VAL A 121 -2.06 8.46 11.11
N PHE A 122 -2.36 8.63 12.41
CA PHE A 122 -1.47 9.37 13.33
C PHE A 122 -0.12 8.67 13.53
N LEU A 123 -0.11 7.34 13.65
CA LEU A 123 1.13 6.56 13.73
C LEU A 123 1.96 6.66 12.45
N ASP A 124 1.29 6.68 11.28
CA ASP A 124 1.94 6.90 9.99
C ASP A 124 2.49 8.33 9.90
N GLY A 125 1.77 9.31 10.47
CA GLY A 125 2.20 10.71 10.58
C GLY A 125 3.47 10.85 11.42
N ILE A 126 3.56 10.17 12.57
CA ILE A 126 4.78 10.15 13.41
C ILE A 126 5.95 9.56 12.62
N ALA A 127 5.78 8.39 11.99
CA ALA A 127 6.83 7.76 11.20
C ALA A 127 7.26 8.64 10.01
N SER A 128 6.32 9.34 9.37
CA SER A 128 6.57 10.26 8.27
C SER A 128 7.31 11.53 8.73
N ALA A 129 6.96 12.08 9.91
CA ALA A 129 7.67 13.21 10.50
C ALA A 129 9.13 12.88 10.86
N LEU A 130 9.41 11.62 11.22
CA LEU A 130 10.75 11.11 11.53
C LEU A 130 11.48 10.60 10.27
N TYR A 131 10.89 10.70 9.09
CA TYR A 131 11.47 10.24 7.81
C TYR A 131 11.81 8.74 7.79
N VAL A 132 11.06 7.93 8.54
CA VAL A 132 11.11 6.46 8.52
C VAL A 132 9.79 5.84 8.04
N GLY A 133 8.85 6.67 7.57
CA GLY A 133 7.55 6.25 7.05
C GLY A 133 7.66 5.26 5.88
N ASN A 134 8.70 5.40 5.05
CA ASN A 134 8.97 4.47 3.95
C ASN A 134 9.19 3.02 4.43
N TYR A 135 9.91 2.81 5.53
CA TYR A 135 10.07 1.47 6.12
C TYR A 135 8.80 0.96 6.77
N ARG A 136 8.03 1.85 7.42
CA ARG A 136 6.73 1.48 7.97
C ARG A 136 5.76 1.02 6.87
N PHE A 137 5.70 1.73 5.74
CA PHE A 137 4.89 1.33 4.60
C PHE A 137 5.42 0.07 3.90
N ALA A 138 6.74 -0.14 3.88
CA ALA A 138 7.32 -1.39 3.40
C ALA A 138 6.86 -2.59 4.25
N MET A 139 6.87 -2.46 5.57
CA MET A 139 6.37 -3.50 6.49
C MET A 139 4.87 -3.74 6.33
N GLN A 140 4.06 -2.69 6.20
CA GLN A 140 2.62 -2.81 5.97
C GLN A 140 2.31 -3.49 4.63
N GLY A 141 3.03 -3.15 3.57
CA GLY A 141 2.84 -3.74 2.24
C GLY A 141 3.32 -5.19 2.09
N THR A 142 4.04 -5.75 3.08
CA THR A 142 4.36 -7.18 3.13
C THR A 142 3.32 -7.99 3.88
N ASP A 143 2.43 -7.33 4.62
CA ASP A 143 1.30 -7.99 5.28
C ASP A 143 0.15 -8.13 4.27
N TYR A 144 -0.12 -9.34 3.85
CA TYR A 144 -1.21 -9.69 2.95
C TYR A 144 -2.56 -9.12 3.40
N LEU A 145 -2.85 -9.23 4.70
CA LEU A 145 -4.12 -8.78 5.26
C LEU A 145 -4.22 -7.25 5.42
N ALA A 146 -3.12 -6.53 5.20
CA ALA A 146 -3.11 -5.07 5.11
C ALA A 146 -3.32 -4.55 3.67
N SER A 147 -3.26 -5.43 2.66
CA SER A 147 -3.42 -5.06 1.25
C SER A 147 -4.82 -4.53 0.92
N ASP A 148 -5.84 -5.00 1.64
CA ASP A 148 -7.24 -4.61 1.46
C ASP A 148 -7.61 -3.33 2.24
N GLN A 149 -6.65 -2.75 2.99
CA GLN A 149 -6.87 -1.52 3.72
C GLN A 149 -6.69 -0.29 2.83
N PRO A 150 -7.52 0.76 3.02
CA PRO A 150 -7.34 2.00 2.28
C PRO A 150 -5.94 2.57 2.53
N PRO A 151 -5.28 3.10 1.48
CA PRO A 151 -3.95 3.67 1.60
C PRO A 151 -3.94 4.84 2.59
N SER A 152 -2.84 4.97 3.34
CA SER A 152 -2.66 6.05 4.31
C SER A 152 -2.56 7.42 3.62
N PRO A 153 -3.22 8.48 4.15
CA PRO A 153 -3.01 9.85 3.69
C PRO A 153 -1.55 10.33 3.80
N PHE A 154 -0.70 9.63 4.55
CA PHE A 154 0.74 9.88 4.65
C PHE A 154 1.58 9.03 3.71
N GLN A 155 1.00 8.10 2.95
CA GLN A 155 1.78 7.14 2.17
C GLN A 155 2.79 7.81 1.23
N HIS A 156 2.41 8.90 0.55
CA HIS A 156 3.29 9.63 -0.37
C HIS A 156 4.54 10.23 0.30
N TYR A 157 4.58 10.36 1.64
CA TYR A 157 5.79 10.78 2.37
C TYR A 157 6.93 9.76 2.32
N TRP A 158 6.68 8.54 1.81
CA TRP A 158 7.74 7.54 1.63
C TRP A 158 8.90 8.08 0.80
N SER A 159 8.60 8.80 -0.28
CA SER A 159 9.62 9.35 -1.18
C SER A 159 10.44 10.46 -0.51
N LEU A 160 9.82 11.26 0.36
CA LEU A 160 10.52 12.23 1.19
C LEU A 160 11.44 11.53 2.19
N GLY A 161 11.00 10.39 2.77
CA GLY A 161 11.84 9.55 3.62
C GLY A 161 13.11 9.10 2.89
N VAL A 162 12.98 8.59 1.67
CA VAL A 162 14.11 8.19 0.82
C VAL A 162 15.03 9.39 0.51
N GLU A 163 14.46 10.56 0.18
CA GLU A 163 15.26 11.77 -0.10
C GLU A 163 16.03 12.27 1.13
N GLU A 164 15.42 12.32 2.30
CA GLU A 164 16.09 12.80 3.52
C GLU A 164 17.16 11.80 4.00
N GLN A 165 16.91 10.50 3.88
CA GLN A 165 17.94 9.46 4.11
C GLN A 165 19.10 9.61 3.12
N PHE A 166 18.83 9.88 1.85
CA PHE A 166 19.85 10.21 0.87
C PHE A 166 20.62 11.47 1.28
N TYR A 167 19.97 12.53 1.73
CA TYR A 167 20.64 13.74 2.20
C TYR A 167 21.53 13.49 3.42
N ALA A 168 21.20 12.51 4.26
CA ALA A 168 22.05 12.11 5.37
C ALA A 168 23.32 11.36 4.90
N VAL A 169 23.18 10.41 3.98
CA VAL A 169 24.25 9.52 3.55
C VAL A 169 25.18 10.17 2.50
N TRP A 170 24.61 10.96 1.56
CA TRP A 170 25.32 11.43 0.37
C TRP A 170 26.50 12.37 0.66
N PRO A 171 26.37 13.38 1.56
CA PRO A 171 27.51 14.21 1.93
C PRO A 171 28.66 13.41 2.54
N ALA A 172 28.35 12.42 3.39
CA ALA A 172 29.35 11.53 4.00
C ALA A 172 30.10 10.72 2.93
N LEU A 173 29.39 10.20 1.92
CA LEU A 173 29.98 9.49 0.79
C LEU A 173 30.94 10.38 -0.01
N ILE A 174 30.52 11.62 -0.32
CA ILE A 174 31.36 12.60 -1.05
C ILE A 174 32.59 13.01 -0.24
N ILE A 175 32.43 13.30 1.06
CA ILE A 175 33.55 13.66 1.95
C ILE A 175 34.51 12.48 2.10
N GLY A 176 33.99 11.26 2.34
CA GLY A 176 34.80 10.05 2.46
C GLY A 176 35.60 9.75 1.20
N THR A 177 34.99 9.93 0.02
CA THR A 177 35.69 9.81 -1.26
C THR A 177 36.81 10.83 -1.38
N GLY A 178 36.57 12.09 -1.02
CA GLY A 178 37.58 13.15 -1.02
C GLY A 178 38.76 12.83 -0.10
N TRP A 179 38.46 12.37 1.12
CA TRP A 179 39.48 11.94 2.09
C TRP A 179 40.29 10.74 1.59
N LEU A 180 39.69 9.75 0.97
CA LEU A 180 40.40 8.60 0.40
C LEU A 180 41.31 9.03 -0.74
N VAL A 181 40.81 9.91 -1.64
CA VAL A 181 41.59 10.44 -2.77
C VAL A 181 42.80 11.28 -2.27
N SER A 182 42.63 12.06 -1.21
CA SER A 182 43.73 12.87 -0.64
C SER A 182 44.85 12.00 -0.03
N ARG A 183 44.50 10.83 0.54
CA ARG A 183 45.47 9.89 1.08
C ARG A 183 46.28 9.09 0.02
N THR A 184 45.65 8.79 -1.10
CA THR A 184 46.23 7.94 -2.14
C THR A 184 46.98 8.71 -3.21
N ARG A 185 46.80 10.02 -3.33
CA ARG A 185 47.40 10.84 -4.40
C ARG A 185 48.01 12.13 -3.87
N ARG A 186 49.29 12.36 -4.22
CA ARG A 186 50.05 13.61 -3.93
C ARG A 186 49.61 14.81 -4.79
N GLY A 187 48.45 14.82 -5.38
CA GLY A 187 47.94 15.93 -6.22
C GLY A 187 46.44 16.03 -6.16
N GLY A 188 45.98 17.21 -5.84
CA GLY A 188 44.63 17.75 -5.60
C GLY A 188 43.38 16.93 -5.94
N ALA A 189 42.39 16.99 -5.03
CA ALA A 189 41.07 16.32 -5.09
C ALA A 189 40.17 16.71 -6.26
N SER A 190 40.64 17.45 -7.25
CA SER A 190 39.84 18.12 -8.28
C SER A 190 39.40 17.25 -9.48
N ARG A 191 39.66 15.94 -9.45
CA ARG A 191 39.25 15.04 -10.56
C ARG A 191 37.91 14.38 -10.23
N ALA A 192 36.93 14.53 -11.11
CA ALA A 192 35.58 13.96 -10.97
C ALA A 192 35.56 12.41 -11.05
N ALA A 193 36.58 11.79 -11.66
CA ALA A 193 36.61 10.33 -11.91
C ALA A 193 36.46 9.45 -10.66
N PRO A 194 37.16 9.68 -9.53
CA PRO A 194 36.99 8.85 -8.34
C PRO A 194 35.56 8.93 -7.75
N TYR A 195 34.98 10.14 -7.76
CA TYR A 195 33.60 10.34 -7.30
C TYR A 195 32.62 9.67 -8.22
N ALA A 196 32.80 9.77 -9.53
CA ALA A 196 31.98 9.07 -10.51
C ALA A 196 32.08 7.55 -10.38
N ALA A 197 33.27 7.01 -10.07
CA ALA A 197 33.47 5.58 -9.83
C ALA A 197 32.72 5.11 -8.59
N VAL A 198 32.79 5.85 -7.47
CA VAL A 198 32.06 5.52 -6.23
C VAL A 198 30.54 5.61 -6.45
N LEU A 199 30.07 6.68 -7.09
CA LEU A 199 28.65 6.81 -7.39
C LEU A 199 28.15 5.74 -8.36
N GLY A 200 28.98 5.37 -9.34
CA GLY A 200 28.68 4.28 -10.29
C GLY A 200 28.59 2.93 -9.58
N LEU A 201 29.50 2.66 -8.63
CA LEU A 201 29.47 1.42 -7.84
C LEU A 201 28.22 1.35 -6.95
N VAL A 202 27.92 2.43 -6.21
CA VAL A 202 26.69 2.53 -5.39
C VAL A 202 25.44 2.38 -6.26
N GLY A 203 25.42 3.05 -7.41
CA GLY A 203 24.32 2.96 -8.36
C GLY A 203 24.14 1.53 -8.91
N ALA A 204 25.22 0.87 -9.31
CA ALA A 204 25.17 -0.51 -9.82
C ALA A 204 24.71 -1.50 -8.75
N ALA A 205 25.24 -1.40 -7.52
CA ALA A 205 24.80 -2.25 -6.40
C ALA A 205 23.32 -2.03 -6.06
N SER A 206 22.88 -0.76 -6.05
CA SER A 206 21.47 -0.41 -5.78
C SER A 206 20.52 -0.88 -6.90
N LEU A 207 20.92 -0.77 -8.17
CA LEU A 207 20.14 -1.29 -9.31
C LEU A 207 20.06 -2.82 -9.27
N ALA A 208 21.15 -3.50 -8.94
CA ALA A 208 21.14 -4.96 -8.76
C ALA A 208 20.20 -5.37 -7.62
N ALA A 209 20.23 -4.66 -6.48
CA ALA A 209 19.28 -4.87 -5.39
C ALA A 209 17.84 -4.61 -5.85
N ALA A 210 17.57 -3.55 -6.62
CA ALA A 210 16.25 -3.27 -7.17
C ALA A 210 15.76 -4.40 -8.08
N ALA A 211 16.61 -4.90 -8.98
CA ALA A 211 16.27 -5.98 -9.91
C ALA A 211 15.94 -7.29 -9.17
N LEU A 212 16.71 -7.61 -8.13
CA LEU A 212 16.52 -8.83 -7.33
C LEU A 212 15.27 -8.73 -6.42
N TRP A 213 15.15 -7.61 -5.68
CA TRP A 213 14.10 -7.47 -4.67
C TRP A 213 12.72 -7.16 -5.24
N THR A 214 12.63 -6.58 -6.43
CA THR A 214 11.33 -6.27 -7.06
C THR A 214 10.45 -7.51 -7.21
N ASN A 215 11.05 -8.68 -7.46
CA ASN A 215 10.31 -9.93 -7.51
C ASN A 215 10.26 -10.66 -6.16
N ALA A 216 11.30 -10.57 -5.34
CA ALA A 216 11.37 -11.28 -4.07
C ALA A 216 10.59 -10.58 -2.95
N SER A 217 10.63 -9.25 -2.91
CA SER A 217 10.02 -8.44 -1.85
C SER A 217 9.59 -7.07 -2.39
N PRO A 218 8.48 -7.00 -3.18
CA PRO A 218 8.08 -5.80 -3.94
C PRO A 218 7.95 -4.54 -3.08
N SER A 219 7.31 -4.64 -1.91
CA SER A 219 7.11 -3.50 -1.02
C SER A 219 8.44 -2.93 -0.51
N TRP A 220 9.39 -3.79 -0.12
CA TRP A 220 10.72 -3.35 0.25
C TRP A 220 11.50 -2.77 -0.92
N ALA A 221 11.36 -3.37 -2.12
CA ALA A 221 11.96 -2.84 -3.34
C ALA A 221 11.42 -1.45 -3.68
N PHE A 222 10.13 -1.21 -3.49
CA PHE A 222 9.48 0.04 -3.83
C PHE A 222 9.82 1.17 -2.85
N PHE A 223 9.79 0.90 -1.54
CA PHE A 223 9.84 1.92 -0.50
C PHE A 223 11.23 2.18 0.08
N SER A 224 12.24 1.32 -0.13
CA SER A 224 13.51 1.45 0.58
C SER A 224 14.60 2.21 -0.20
N LEU A 225 15.46 2.95 0.52
CA LEU A 225 16.59 3.67 -0.09
C LEU A 225 17.57 2.73 -0.82
N PRO A 226 17.97 1.54 -0.31
CA PRO A 226 18.93 0.68 -0.99
C PRO A 226 18.57 0.33 -2.43
N THR A 227 17.29 0.18 -2.75
CA THR A 227 16.79 -0.18 -4.09
C THR A 227 16.48 1.03 -4.97
N ARG A 228 16.51 2.25 -4.41
CA ARG A 228 16.18 3.51 -5.10
C ARG A 228 17.39 4.45 -5.23
N ALA A 229 18.50 4.19 -4.49
CA ALA A 229 19.67 5.07 -4.48
C ALA A 229 20.34 5.22 -5.86
N TRP A 230 20.19 4.25 -6.75
CA TRP A 230 20.75 4.30 -8.12
C TRP A 230 20.12 5.42 -8.97
N GLU A 231 18.85 5.78 -8.74
CA GLU A 231 18.16 6.86 -9.44
C GLU A 231 18.77 8.21 -9.07
N LEU A 232 19.04 8.40 -7.78
CA LEU A 232 19.75 9.56 -7.24
C LEU A 232 21.21 9.58 -7.73
N ALA A 233 21.87 8.40 -7.78
CA ALA A 233 23.23 8.24 -8.30
C ALA A 233 23.30 8.61 -9.79
N ALA A 234 22.33 8.20 -10.61
CA ALA A 234 22.24 8.57 -12.01
C ALA A 234 22.24 10.09 -12.21
N GLY A 235 21.40 10.79 -11.44
CA GLY A 235 21.42 12.27 -11.42
C GLY A 235 22.77 12.84 -10.98
N GLY A 236 23.39 12.24 -9.96
CA GLY A 236 24.74 12.60 -9.50
C GLY A 236 25.82 12.42 -10.57
N LEU A 237 25.78 11.33 -11.33
CA LEU A 237 26.70 11.07 -12.44
C LEU A 237 26.55 12.11 -13.57
N VAL A 238 25.31 12.52 -13.87
CA VAL A 238 25.06 13.64 -14.81
C VAL A 238 25.70 14.93 -14.29
N ALA A 239 25.61 15.21 -12.99
CA ALA A 239 26.21 16.40 -12.39
C ALA A 239 27.75 16.40 -12.48
N LEU A 240 28.39 15.26 -12.27
CA LEU A 240 29.86 15.11 -12.36
C LEU A 240 30.34 15.14 -13.83
N SER A 241 29.50 14.76 -14.79
CA SER A 241 29.81 14.73 -16.22
C SER A 241 29.33 15.96 -17.01
N ILE A 242 28.97 17.06 -16.34
CA ILE A 242 28.49 18.30 -17.02
C ILE A 242 29.45 18.79 -18.09
N ARG A 243 30.77 18.67 -17.86
CA ARG A 243 31.80 19.10 -18.85
C ARG A 243 31.73 18.29 -20.14
N GLN A 244 31.45 17.00 -20.05
CA GLN A 244 31.30 16.10 -21.20
C GLN A 244 30.02 16.43 -21.97
N TRP A 245 28.90 16.61 -21.26
CA TRP A 245 27.63 17.01 -21.86
C TRP A 245 27.76 18.32 -22.65
N ARG A 246 28.43 19.33 -22.10
CA ARG A 246 28.66 20.62 -22.79
C ARG A 246 29.51 20.55 -24.05
N ARG A 247 30.22 19.44 -24.28
CA ARG A 247 31.01 19.22 -25.51
C ARG A 247 30.19 18.62 -26.64
N LEU A 248 28.96 18.17 -26.35
CA LEU A 248 28.08 17.65 -27.42
C LEU A 248 27.70 18.76 -28.40
N PRO A 249 27.66 18.45 -29.71
CA PRO A 249 27.06 19.33 -30.69
C PRO A 249 25.57 19.59 -30.39
N LEU A 250 25.02 20.69 -30.88
CA LEU A 250 23.65 21.13 -30.62
C LEU A 250 22.59 20.07 -30.99
N LEU A 251 22.75 19.44 -32.17
CA LEU A 251 21.76 18.48 -32.66
C LEU A 251 21.73 17.19 -31.83
N PRO A 252 22.85 16.49 -31.57
CA PRO A 252 22.84 15.35 -30.62
C PRO A 252 22.32 15.68 -29.23
N ALA A 253 22.66 16.86 -28.71
CA ALA A 253 22.14 17.30 -27.41
C ALA A 253 20.61 17.52 -27.42
N ALA A 254 20.08 18.09 -28.50
CA ALA A 254 18.66 18.30 -28.72
C ALA A 254 17.92 16.96 -28.87
N ILE A 255 18.46 16.02 -29.66
CA ILE A 255 17.91 14.67 -29.83
C ILE A 255 17.88 13.96 -28.49
N ALA A 256 18.97 13.96 -27.72
CA ALA A 256 19.01 13.38 -26.38
C ALA A 256 17.96 13.98 -25.45
N GLY A 257 17.81 15.30 -25.45
CA GLY A 257 16.84 15.99 -24.61
C GLY A 257 15.38 15.65 -24.98
N TRP A 258 15.02 15.73 -26.27
CA TRP A 258 13.65 15.39 -26.71
C TRP A 258 13.36 13.91 -26.60
N GLY A 259 14.31 13.04 -26.95
CA GLY A 259 14.19 11.59 -26.75
C GLY A 259 14.01 11.24 -25.29
N GLY A 260 14.74 11.90 -24.39
CA GLY A 260 14.56 11.73 -22.95
C GLY A 260 13.17 12.17 -22.46
N LEU A 261 12.65 13.30 -22.93
CA LEU A 261 11.30 13.76 -22.58
C LEU A 261 10.23 12.81 -23.12
N ALA A 262 10.37 12.38 -24.37
CA ALA A 262 9.48 11.39 -24.97
C ALA A 262 9.48 10.08 -24.18
N LEU A 263 10.66 9.61 -23.75
CA LEU A 263 10.79 8.40 -22.96
C LEU A 263 10.05 8.51 -21.61
N ILE A 264 10.13 9.65 -20.93
CA ILE A 264 9.36 9.89 -19.69
C ILE A 264 7.85 9.83 -19.99
N LEU A 265 7.37 10.51 -21.02
CA LEU A 265 5.94 10.55 -21.35
C LEU A 265 5.40 9.19 -21.80
N LEU A 266 6.16 8.46 -22.62
CA LEU A 266 5.82 7.09 -23.02
C LEU A 266 5.76 6.15 -21.80
N THR A 267 6.66 6.33 -20.85
CA THR A 267 6.64 5.53 -19.62
C THR A 267 5.38 5.81 -18.79
N CYS A 268 4.92 7.07 -18.72
CA CYS A 268 3.68 7.44 -18.05
C CYS A 268 2.45 6.79 -18.71
N ASP A 269 2.45 6.57 -20.03
CA ASP A 269 1.35 5.96 -20.77
C ASP A 269 1.39 4.42 -20.73
N GLN A 270 2.58 3.83 -20.93
CA GLN A 270 2.73 2.40 -21.16
C GLN A 270 2.84 1.56 -19.88
N LEU A 271 3.43 2.08 -18.80
CA LEU A 271 3.52 1.33 -17.56
C LEU A 271 2.15 1.24 -16.87
N ARG A 272 1.90 0.08 -16.29
CA ARG A 272 0.65 -0.21 -15.59
C ARG A 272 0.91 -0.49 -14.11
N PRO A 273 -0.09 -0.39 -13.23
CA PRO A 273 0.06 -0.70 -11.80
C PRO A 273 0.63 -2.09 -11.53
N GLY A 274 0.33 -3.06 -12.38
CA GLY A 274 0.88 -4.42 -12.27
C GLY A 274 2.29 -4.64 -12.81
N THR A 275 2.94 -3.62 -13.40
CA THR A 275 4.33 -3.74 -13.84
C THR A 275 5.25 -3.95 -12.64
N PRO A 276 6.14 -5.01 -12.64
CA PRO A 276 7.12 -5.20 -11.57
C PRO A 276 8.02 -3.95 -11.44
N TYR A 277 7.86 -3.20 -10.34
CA TYR A 277 8.49 -1.90 -10.16
C TYR A 277 9.14 -1.77 -8.76
N PRO A 278 10.33 -1.10 -8.62
CA PRO A 278 11.07 -0.34 -9.64
C PRO A 278 11.83 -1.24 -10.65
N GLY A 279 12.50 -2.30 -10.21
CA GLY A 279 13.25 -3.23 -11.06
C GLY A 279 13.94 -2.56 -12.24
N VAL A 280 13.95 -3.25 -13.38
CA VAL A 280 14.51 -2.73 -14.65
C VAL A 280 13.58 -1.72 -15.33
N ALA A 281 12.29 -1.71 -15.00
CA ALA A 281 11.32 -0.79 -15.62
C ALA A 281 11.63 0.67 -15.27
N ALA A 282 12.16 0.94 -14.08
CA ALA A 282 12.56 2.28 -13.67
C ALA A 282 13.77 2.85 -14.46
N LEU A 283 14.50 2.02 -15.23
CA LEU A 283 15.54 2.52 -16.13
C LEU A 283 14.98 3.51 -17.15
N LEU A 284 13.75 3.32 -17.61
CA LEU A 284 13.16 4.18 -18.65
C LEU A 284 13.00 5.63 -18.18
N PRO A 285 12.28 5.93 -17.08
CA PRO A 285 12.13 7.31 -16.60
C PRO A 285 13.45 7.91 -16.11
N VAL A 286 14.33 7.09 -15.50
CA VAL A 286 15.63 7.55 -15.00
C VAL A 286 16.56 7.95 -16.12
N LEU A 287 16.71 7.12 -17.17
CA LEU A 287 17.51 7.45 -18.36
C LEU A 287 16.88 8.62 -19.10
N GLY A 288 15.55 8.63 -19.27
CA GLY A 288 14.84 9.75 -19.86
C GLY A 288 15.17 11.07 -19.17
N THR A 289 15.12 11.08 -17.85
CA THR A 289 15.43 12.25 -17.01
C THR A 289 16.91 12.66 -17.14
N ALA A 290 17.83 11.69 -17.10
CA ALA A 290 19.26 11.95 -17.25
C ALA A 290 19.57 12.58 -18.63
N LEU A 291 18.92 12.11 -19.71
CA LEU A 291 19.05 12.65 -21.05
C LEU A 291 18.49 14.07 -21.16
N VAL A 292 17.33 14.36 -20.55
CA VAL A 292 16.77 15.73 -20.51
C VAL A 292 17.72 16.69 -19.80
N ILE A 293 18.23 16.30 -18.63
CA ILE A 293 19.14 17.16 -17.84
C ILE A 293 20.48 17.33 -18.55
N GLY A 294 21.04 16.24 -19.10
CA GLY A 294 22.30 16.24 -19.82
C GLY A 294 22.24 17.06 -21.11
N GLY A 295 21.27 16.80 -21.97
CA GLY A 295 21.04 17.54 -23.20
C GLY A 295 20.78 19.03 -22.96
N GLY A 296 20.07 19.37 -21.87
CA GLY A 296 19.85 20.74 -21.43
C GLY A 296 21.11 21.47 -20.90
N CYS A 297 22.27 20.80 -20.78
CA CYS A 297 23.55 21.46 -20.46
C CYS A 297 24.13 22.24 -21.65
N VAL A 298 23.66 21.95 -22.86
CA VAL A 298 24.06 22.67 -24.08
C VAL A 298 23.11 23.84 -24.30
N THR A 299 23.65 25.05 -24.42
CA THR A 299 22.87 26.25 -24.68
C THR A 299 22.64 26.41 -26.17
N GLY A 300 21.41 26.60 -26.65
CA GLY A 300 21.16 26.80 -28.10
C GLY A 300 19.69 26.73 -28.53
N GLY A 301 18.75 26.56 -27.62
CA GLY A 301 17.30 26.72 -27.92
C GLY A 301 16.64 25.63 -28.77
N MET A 302 17.31 24.56 -29.17
CA MET A 302 16.75 23.46 -29.98
C MET A 302 16.15 22.33 -29.16
N GLY A 303 16.55 22.17 -27.91
CA GLY A 303 16.12 21.11 -27.01
C GLY A 303 14.76 21.36 -26.34
N PRO A 304 14.32 20.45 -25.45
CA PRO A 304 13.04 20.52 -24.73
C PRO A 304 12.94 21.75 -23.81
N GLY A 305 14.04 22.44 -23.53
CA GLY A 305 14.06 23.73 -22.86
C GLY A 305 13.10 24.77 -23.49
N ARG A 306 12.78 24.67 -24.77
CA ARG A 306 11.75 25.52 -25.45
C ARG A 306 10.38 25.40 -24.75
N VAL A 307 10.04 24.23 -24.29
CA VAL A 307 8.77 23.95 -23.58
C VAL A 307 8.97 24.10 -22.07
N LEU A 308 9.99 23.47 -21.51
CA LEU A 308 10.23 23.42 -20.07
C LEU A 308 10.55 24.79 -19.45
N CYS A 309 11.16 25.71 -20.21
CA CYS A 309 11.44 27.06 -19.73
C CYS A 309 10.25 28.03 -19.82
N ARG A 310 9.10 27.61 -20.37
CA ARG A 310 7.92 28.47 -20.44
C ARG A 310 7.48 28.93 -19.05
N PRO A 311 6.96 30.17 -18.89
CA PRO A 311 6.58 30.71 -17.59
C PRO A 311 5.60 29.82 -16.80
N VAL A 312 4.63 29.22 -17.49
CA VAL A 312 3.63 28.32 -16.88
C VAL A 312 4.29 27.07 -16.31
N MET A 313 5.15 26.38 -17.09
CA MET A 313 5.87 25.19 -16.62
C MET A 313 6.74 25.50 -15.40
N ARG A 314 7.43 26.65 -15.46
CA ARG A 314 8.26 27.11 -14.34
C ARG A 314 7.42 27.49 -13.12
N ALA A 315 6.25 28.08 -13.30
CA ALA A 315 5.34 28.39 -12.19
C ALA A 315 4.89 27.12 -11.47
N VAL A 316 4.43 26.13 -12.22
CA VAL A 316 4.05 24.80 -11.67
C VAL A 316 5.26 24.12 -11.00
N GLY A 317 6.44 24.14 -11.65
CA GLY A 317 7.65 23.53 -11.08
C GLY A 317 8.11 24.18 -9.76
N ARG A 318 7.82 25.46 -9.55
CA ARG A 318 8.08 26.14 -8.25
C ARG A 318 7.15 25.66 -7.13
N VAL A 319 5.89 25.42 -7.47
CA VAL A 319 4.87 24.94 -6.52
C VAL A 319 4.93 23.42 -6.32
N SER A 320 5.64 22.68 -7.19
CA SER A 320 5.59 21.22 -7.28
C SER A 320 5.82 20.50 -5.95
N TYR A 321 6.66 21.01 -5.05
CA TYR A 321 6.89 20.40 -3.73
C TYR A 321 5.66 20.50 -2.84
N SER A 322 5.12 21.70 -2.64
CA SER A 322 3.91 21.89 -1.84
C SER A 322 2.69 21.20 -2.48
N TRP A 323 2.63 21.13 -3.82
CA TRP A 323 1.54 20.42 -4.50
C TRP A 323 1.65 18.90 -4.33
N TYR A 324 2.86 18.33 -4.42
CA TYR A 324 3.11 16.93 -4.09
C TYR A 324 2.69 16.57 -2.66
N LEU A 325 2.87 17.49 -1.70
CA LEU A 325 2.43 17.27 -0.32
C LEU A 325 0.90 17.26 -0.18
N TRP A 326 0.18 18.17 -0.84
CA TRP A 326 -1.26 18.34 -0.66
C TRP A 326 -2.14 17.41 -1.50
N HIS A 327 -1.69 16.98 -2.69
CA HIS A 327 -2.57 16.27 -3.62
C HIS A 327 -3.12 14.95 -3.04
N TRP A 328 -2.27 14.19 -2.39
CA TRP A 328 -2.61 12.86 -1.91
C TRP A 328 -3.61 12.88 -0.75
N PRO A 329 -3.37 13.60 0.37
CA PRO A 329 -4.35 13.66 1.46
C PRO A 329 -5.67 14.28 1.03
N VAL A 330 -5.68 15.28 0.13
CA VAL A 330 -6.93 15.86 -0.38
C VAL A 330 -7.72 14.84 -1.18
N LEU A 331 -7.08 14.06 -2.06
CA LEU A 331 -7.73 13.01 -2.85
C LEU A 331 -8.30 11.88 -1.97
N LEU A 332 -7.58 11.48 -0.91
CA LEU A 332 -8.00 10.37 -0.06
C LEU A 332 -9.05 10.74 0.99
N LEU A 333 -9.03 11.96 1.49
CA LEU A 333 -9.99 12.39 2.51
C LEU A 333 -11.30 12.93 1.91
N MET A 334 -11.32 13.17 0.59
CA MET A 334 -12.53 13.67 -0.09
C MET A 334 -13.69 12.66 -0.12
N PRO A 335 -13.51 11.37 -0.49
CA PRO A 335 -14.62 10.41 -0.51
C PRO A 335 -15.31 10.24 0.85
N PRO A 336 -14.60 10.04 1.97
CA PRO A 336 -15.22 10.00 3.30
C PRO A 336 -15.94 11.32 3.67
N LEU A 337 -15.38 12.45 3.27
CA LEU A 337 -16.00 13.76 3.51
C LEU A 337 -17.32 13.94 2.73
N LEU A 338 -17.41 13.38 1.53
CA LEU A 338 -18.61 13.46 0.69
C LEU A 338 -19.62 12.35 0.99
N GLY A 339 -19.27 11.34 1.77
CA GLY A 339 -20.09 10.17 2.05
C GLY A 339 -20.37 9.28 0.82
N ALA A 340 -19.59 9.43 -0.26
CA ALA A 340 -19.75 8.69 -1.50
C ALA A 340 -18.43 8.51 -2.27
N PRO A 341 -18.30 7.45 -3.09
CA PRO A 341 -17.16 7.27 -3.99
C PRO A 341 -17.00 8.45 -4.94
N ALA A 342 -15.78 8.98 -5.06
CA ALA A 342 -15.50 10.12 -5.91
C ALA A 342 -15.27 9.70 -7.37
N GLY A 343 -16.13 10.14 -8.28
CA GLY A 343 -15.92 10.04 -9.72
C GLY A 343 -14.77 10.94 -10.20
N LEU A 344 -14.33 10.76 -11.45
CA LEU A 344 -13.23 11.53 -12.05
C LEU A 344 -13.41 13.06 -11.96
N PRO A 345 -14.61 13.64 -12.20
CA PRO A 345 -14.79 15.10 -12.06
C PRO A 345 -14.49 15.61 -10.64
N ALA A 346 -14.96 14.88 -9.61
CA ALA A 346 -14.70 15.22 -8.22
C ALA A 346 -13.21 15.11 -7.87
N LYS A 347 -12.51 14.07 -8.35
CA LYS A 347 -11.06 13.92 -8.18
C LYS A 347 -10.27 15.03 -8.87
N LEU A 348 -10.70 15.48 -10.05
CA LEU A 348 -10.10 16.64 -10.73
C LEU A 348 -10.33 17.94 -9.96
N ALA A 349 -11.55 18.15 -9.42
CA ALA A 349 -11.83 19.30 -8.55
C ALA A 349 -10.93 19.28 -7.29
N ALA A 350 -10.78 18.12 -6.64
CA ALA A 350 -9.86 17.94 -5.52
C ALA A 350 -8.40 18.26 -5.89
N THR A 351 -8.00 17.88 -7.11
CA THR A 351 -6.67 18.21 -7.65
C THR A 351 -6.47 19.73 -7.76
N VAL A 352 -7.47 20.47 -8.22
CA VAL A 352 -7.42 21.94 -8.29
C VAL A 352 -7.39 22.55 -6.89
N VAL A 353 -8.19 22.05 -5.94
CA VAL A 353 -8.16 22.49 -4.54
C VAL A 353 -6.77 22.27 -3.94
N SER A 354 -6.17 21.08 -4.15
CA SER A 354 -4.83 20.78 -3.66
C SER A 354 -3.75 21.72 -4.25
N ALA A 355 -3.90 22.12 -5.52
CA ALA A 355 -3.02 23.12 -6.14
C ALA A 355 -3.18 24.50 -5.50
N GLY A 356 -4.40 24.91 -5.19
CA GLY A 356 -4.67 26.17 -4.45
C GLY A 356 -4.02 26.17 -3.06
N LEU A 357 -4.20 25.10 -2.29
CA LEU A 357 -3.56 24.92 -0.98
C LEU A 357 -2.02 24.94 -1.08
N ALA A 358 -1.48 24.33 -2.13
CA ALA A 358 -0.03 24.35 -2.40
C ALA A 358 0.50 25.75 -2.69
N VAL A 359 -0.23 26.55 -3.47
CA VAL A 359 0.14 27.96 -3.73
C VAL A 359 0.11 28.78 -2.44
N ILE A 360 -0.91 28.61 -1.61
CA ILE A 360 -1.00 29.26 -0.29
C ILE A 360 0.19 28.85 0.58
N THR A 361 0.44 27.56 0.73
CA THR A 361 1.56 27.03 1.53
C THR A 361 2.91 27.55 1.04
N MET A 362 3.13 27.61 -0.27
CA MET A 362 4.36 28.15 -0.86
C MET A 362 4.56 29.64 -0.46
N HIS A 363 3.52 30.45 -0.48
CA HIS A 363 3.64 31.89 -0.21
C HIS A 363 3.68 32.21 1.29
N VAL A 364 2.89 31.49 2.10
CA VAL A 364 2.72 31.80 3.53
C VAL A 364 3.75 31.08 4.40
N VAL A 365 4.19 29.89 4.01
CA VAL A 365 5.06 29.04 4.84
C VAL A 365 6.43 28.79 4.19
N GLU A 366 6.46 28.24 2.95
CA GLU A 366 7.71 27.82 2.30
C GLU A 366 8.63 29.03 2.01
N ASN A 367 8.12 30.06 1.33
CA ASN A 367 8.92 31.22 0.94
C ASN A 367 9.39 32.04 2.15
N PRO A 368 8.56 32.38 3.15
CA PRO A 368 9.03 33.03 4.37
C PRO A 368 10.12 32.23 5.08
N GLY A 369 9.92 30.95 5.32
CA GLY A 369 10.92 30.09 5.95
C GLY A 369 12.23 30.02 5.14
N ARG A 370 12.13 29.88 3.82
CA ARG A 370 13.26 29.75 2.91
C ARG A 370 14.10 31.03 2.79
N PHE A 371 13.46 32.20 2.76
CA PHE A 371 14.11 33.47 2.42
C PHE A 371 14.33 34.42 3.60
N ALA A 372 13.81 34.10 4.79
CA ALA A 372 14.03 34.93 6.01
C ALA A 372 15.52 35.13 6.26
N ALA A 373 15.91 36.40 6.38
CA ALA A 373 17.32 36.79 6.55
C ALA A 373 17.98 36.19 7.81
N PRO A 374 17.31 36.12 8.99
CA PRO A 374 17.88 35.51 10.19
C PRO A 374 18.21 34.03 9.98
N LEU A 375 17.28 33.25 9.34
CA LEU A 375 17.45 31.82 9.07
C LEU A 375 18.56 31.57 8.04
N ARG A 376 18.69 32.43 7.03
CA ARG A 376 19.76 32.32 6.02
C ARG A 376 21.15 32.59 6.57
N ARG A 377 21.25 33.46 7.58
CA ARG A 377 22.52 33.84 8.21
C ARG A 377 23.01 32.83 9.23
N SER A 378 22.10 32.05 9.85
CA SER A 378 22.42 31.09 10.91
C SER A 378 22.00 29.65 10.52
N ALA A 379 22.99 28.78 10.39
CA ALA A 379 22.73 27.36 10.20
C ALA A 379 22.02 26.73 11.43
N LYS A 380 22.44 27.18 12.64
CA LYS A 380 21.81 26.71 13.90
C LYS A 380 20.33 27.09 13.97
N ALA A 381 19.95 28.32 13.61
CA ALA A 381 18.56 28.78 13.60
C ALA A 381 17.74 27.98 12.52
N SER A 382 18.33 27.71 11.35
CA SER A 382 17.68 26.91 10.33
C SER A 382 17.43 25.47 10.77
N LEU A 383 18.40 24.85 11.46
CA LEU A 383 18.26 23.49 12.00
C LEU A 383 17.27 23.45 13.17
N ALA A 384 17.29 24.47 14.03
CA ALA A 384 16.31 24.59 15.11
C ALA A 384 14.88 24.72 14.58
N LEU A 385 14.64 25.51 13.51
CA LEU A 385 13.35 25.56 12.82
C LEU A 385 12.93 24.20 12.29
N GLY A 386 13.86 23.46 11.69
CA GLY A 386 13.58 22.10 11.18
C GLY A 386 13.23 21.13 12.31
N GLY A 387 14.03 21.11 13.38
CA GLY A 387 13.77 20.29 14.56
C GLY A 387 12.43 20.62 15.21
N PHE A 388 12.09 21.93 15.32
CA PHE A 388 10.79 22.37 15.80
C PHE A 388 9.64 21.87 14.90
N ALA A 389 9.75 21.98 13.58
CA ALA A 389 8.74 21.52 12.64
C ALA A 389 8.49 20.01 12.76
N THR A 390 9.57 19.21 12.83
CA THR A 390 9.49 17.76 13.05
C THR A 390 8.85 17.43 14.39
N ALA A 391 9.32 18.06 15.48
CA ALA A 391 8.79 17.85 16.82
C ALA A 391 7.31 18.24 16.90
N ALA A 392 6.93 19.40 16.35
CA ALA A 392 5.54 19.86 16.33
C ALA A 392 4.61 18.88 15.61
N THR A 393 5.05 18.29 14.48
CA THR A 393 4.26 17.26 13.77
C THR A 393 4.11 16.00 14.61
N ALA A 394 5.20 15.50 15.17
CA ALA A 394 5.15 14.29 16.01
C ALA A 394 4.28 14.52 17.26
N CYS A 395 4.45 15.67 17.95
CA CYS A 395 3.63 16.03 19.11
C CYS A 395 2.15 16.21 18.75
N ALA A 396 1.82 16.79 17.59
CA ALA A 396 0.44 16.91 17.14
C ALA A 396 -0.19 15.52 16.92
N CYS A 397 0.51 14.60 16.27
CA CYS A 397 0.03 13.23 16.10
C CYS A 397 -0.10 12.46 17.42
N VAL A 398 0.85 12.63 18.35
CA VAL A 398 0.77 12.03 19.69
C VAL A 398 -0.41 12.62 20.47
N LEU A 399 -0.61 13.95 20.41
CA LEU A 399 -1.77 14.61 21.04
C LEU A 399 -3.09 14.06 20.46
N LEU A 400 -3.18 13.90 19.13
CA LEU A 400 -4.37 13.33 18.51
C LEU A 400 -4.59 11.87 18.92
N LEU A 401 -3.54 11.07 19.17
CA LEU A 401 -3.67 9.72 19.75
C LEU A 401 -4.25 9.74 21.17
N THR A 402 -4.07 10.82 21.94
CA THR A 402 -4.67 10.95 23.27
C THR A 402 -6.09 11.53 23.23
N VAL A 403 -6.36 12.44 22.26
CA VAL A 403 -7.69 13.05 22.10
C VAL A 403 -8.69 12.11 21.42
N VAL A 404 -8.26 11.36 20.40
CA VAL A 404 -9.07 10.34 19.75
C VAL A 404 -8.90 9.03 20.53
N PRO A 405 -9.88 8.64 21.38
CA PRO A 405 -9.72 7.48 22.24
C PRO A 405 -9.61 6.18 21.45
N VAL A 406 -9.06 5.16 22.10
CA VAL A 406 -9.17 3.79 21.56
C VAL A 406 -10.65 3.41 21.57
N PRO A 407 -11.24 3.06 20.42
CA PRO A 407 -12.65 2.73 20.38
C PRO A 407 -12.92 1.48 21.22
N ALA A 408 -13.79 1.62 22.20
CA ALA A 408 -14.24 0.57 23.09
C ALA A 408 -15.78 0.53 23.12
N GLY A 409 -16.34 -0.63 23.35
CA GLY A 409 -17.78 -0.77 23.55
C GLY A 409 -18.25 -0.06 24.81
N HIS A 410 -19.39 0.61 24.73
CA HIS A 410 -20.02 1.32 25.84
C HIS A 410 -21.32 0.64 26.29
N GLY A 411 -21.81 -0.35 25.54
CA GLY A 411 -23.01 -1.08 25.86
C GLY A 411 -22.83 -1.98 27.09
N ALA A 412 -23.95 -2.43 27.66
CA ALA A 412 -23.94 -3.42 28.74
C ALA A 412 -23.13 -4.66 28.33
N ALA A 413 -22.40 -5.24 29.25
CA ALA A 413 -21.69 -6.48 29.00
C ALA A 413 -22.66 -7.56 28.50
N ALA A 414 -22.30 -8.21 27.41
CA ALA A 414 -23.12 -9.26 26.83
C ALA A 414 -22.62 -10.64 27.26
N PRO A 415 -23.51 -11.61 27.46
CA PRO A 415 -23.10 -12.99 27.70
C PRO A 415 -22.38 -13.54 26.45
N ALA A 416 -21.38 -14.38 26.67
CA ALA A 416 -20.75 -15.13 25.58
C ALA A 416 -21.79 -16.07 24.95
N ALA A 417 -21.89 -16.05 23.64
CA ALA A 417 -22.68 -17.04 22.91
C ALA A 417 -22.06 -18.44 23.14
N LYS A 418 -22.89 -19.46 23.26
CA LYS A 418 -22.43 -20.84 23.42
C LYS A 418 -23.17 -21.73 22.45
N ILE A 419 -22.42 -22.49 21.67
CA ILE A 419 -22.91 -23.58 20.85
C ILE A 419 -22.22 -24.83 21.38
N VAL A 420 -22.98 -25.82 21.73
CA VAL A 420 -22.45 -27.06 22.33
C VAL A 420 -22.79 -28.27 21.49
N THR A 421 -21.86 -29.21 21.42
CA THR A 421 -22.14 -30.51 20.85
C THR A 421 -23.03 -31.28 21.81
N LEU A 422 -24.28 -31.49 21.44
CA LEU A 422 -25.21 -32.30 22.23
C LEU A 422 -25.28 -33.73 21.62
N PRO A 423 -25.52 -34.76 22.40
CA PRO A 423 -25.83 -36.07 21.86
C PRO A 423 -27.01 -35.96 20.86
N PRO A 424 -26.95 -36.62 19.71
CA PRO A 424 -28.04 -36.58 18.75
C PRO A 424 -29.35 -37.03 19.42
N MET A 425 -30.38 -36.17 19.34
CA MET A 425 -31.72 -36.62 19.78
C MET A 425 -32.19 -37.72 18.83
N ALA A 426 -32.58 -38.87 19.41
CA ALA A 426 -33.17 -39.94 18.62
C ALA A 426 -34.53 -39.46 18.10
N VAL A 427 -34.54 -38.91 16.88
CA VAL A 427 -35.76 -38.57 16.14
C VAL A 427 -36.11 -39.76 15.28
N PRO A 428 -37.28 -40.42 15.44
CA PRO A 428 -37.67 -41.50 14.54
C PRO A 428 -37.61 -41.10 13.08
N ALA A 429 -36.94 -41.88 12.24
CA ALA A 429 -36.77 -41.70 10.79
C ALA A 429 -35.81 -40.56 10.36
N VAL A 430 -35.03 -39.96 11.22
CA VAL A 430 -33.99 -38.99 10.85
C VAL A 430 -32.61 -39.60 11.12
N ASP A 431 -31.71 -39.47 10.17
CA ASP A 431 -30.31 -39.86 10.32
C ASP A 431 -29.69 -39.13 11.52
N PRO A 432 -28.95 -39.80 12.43
CA PRO A 432 -28.37 -39.16 13.61
C PRO A 432 -27.41 -38.00 13.26
N GLN A 433 -26.66 -38.10 12.18
CA GLN A 433 -25.75 -37.04 11.74
C GLN A 433 -26.52 -35.81 11.25
N GLU A 434 -27.59 -36.03 10.49
CA GLU A 434 -28.48 -34.95 10.06
C GLU A 434 -29.18 -34.27 11.24
N ALA A 435 -29.60 -35.05 12.27
CA ALA A 435 -30.18 -34.51 13.50
C ALA A 435 -29.17 -33.63 14.24
N ALA A 436 -27.89 -34.08 14.35
CA ALA A 436 -26.82 -33.32 14.97
C ALA A 436 -26.54 -31.99 14.25
N VAL A 437 -26.51 -31.99 12.90
CA VAL A 437 -26.36 -30.77 12.07
C VAL A 437 -27.50 -29.81 12.35
N ARG A 438 -28.74 -30.27 12.26
CA ARG A 438 -29.94 -29.41 12.49
C ARG A 438 -29.92 -28.80 13.90
N GLN A 439 -29.54 -29.57 14.91
CA GLN A 439 -29.44 -29.09 16.28
C GLN A 439 -28.34 -28.05 16.48
N ALA A 440 -27.16 -28.25 15.88
CA ALA A 440 -26.07 -27.30 15.95
C ALA A 440 -26.42 -25.99 15.23
N PHE A 441 -27.04 -26.10 14.03
CA PHE A 441 -27.53 -24.92 13.30
C PHE A 441 -28.62 -24.16 14.06
N ALA A 442 -29.54 -24.86 14.73
CA ALA A 442 -30.58 -24.19 15.53
C ALA A 442 -29.97 -23.35 16.64
N GLN A 443 -28.99 -23.85 17.38
CA GLN A 443 -28.29 -23.10 18.44
C GLN A 443 -27.56 -21.86 17.85
N ALA A 444 -26.90 -22.02 16.70
CA ALA A 444 -26.24 -20.90 16.03
C ALA A 444 -27.23 -19.83 15.56
N ARG A 445 -28.32 -20.22 14.93
CA ARG A 445 -29.39 -19.31 14.50
C ARG A 445 -30.03 -18.56 15.68
N ASP A 446 -30.26 -19.26 16.77
CA ASP A 446 -30.82 -18.64 17.99
C ASP A 446 -29.83 -17.60 18.55
N ALA A 447 -28.54 -17.91 18.57
CA ALA A 447 -27.49 -16.96 18.99
C ALA A 447 -27.43 -15.71 18.08
N VAL A 448 -27.51 -15.91 16.75
CA VAL A 448 -27.53 -14.81 15.76
C VAL A 448 -28.83 -13.98 15.89
N ALA A 449 -29.97 -14.66 16.07
CA ALA A 449 -31.26 -13.99 16.27
C ALA A 449 -31.30 -13.14 17.55
N ALA A 450 -30.72 -13.65 18.65
CA ALA A 450 -30.60 -12.90 19.91
C ALA A 450 -29.69 -11.65 19.78
N ALA A 451 -28.91 -11.55 18.73
CA ALA A 451 -28.04 -10.40 18.45
C ALA A 451 -28.70 -9.34 17.54
N ALA A 452 -29.87 -9.62 16.96
CA ALA A 452 -30.53 -8.81 15.93
C ALA A 452 -30.75 -7.34 16.32
N ASP A 453 -31.18 -7.11 17.56
CA ASP A 453 -31.55 -5.79 18.08
C ASP A 453 -30.43 -5.11 18.89
N ARG A 454 -29.23 -5.67 18.87
CA ARG A 454 -28.10 -5.12 19.60
C ARG A 454 -27.62 -3.84 18.92
N ARG A 455 -27.88 -2.71 19.58
CA ARG A 455 -27.40 -1.41 19.13
C ARG A 455 -25.99 -1.10 19.63
N ALA A 456 -25.82 -0.93 20.93
CA ALA A 456 -24.53 -0.55 21.47
C ALA A 456 -23.53 -1.72 21.45
N VAL A 457 -22.29 -1.41 21.05
CA VAL A 457 -21.16 -2.35 21.12
C VAL A 457 -20.92 -2.73 22.58
N PRO A 458 -20.90 -4.02 22.96
CA PRO A 458 -20.71 -4.46 24.35
C PRO A 458 -19.36 -4.01 24.92
N SER A 459 -19.33 -3.65 26.22
CA SER A 459 -18.09 -3.28 26.91
C SER A 459 -17.08 -4.43 27.01
N ASN A 460 -17.55 -5.66 26.92
CA ASN A 460 -16.74 -6.90 26.96
C ASN A 460 -16.63 -7.57 25.57
N LEU A 461 -16.66 -6.78 24.48
CA LEU A 461 -16.51 -7.30 23.12
C LEU A 461 -15.18 -8.06 22.95
N ASN A 462 -15.25 -9.25 22.37
CA ASN A 462 -14.10 -10.14 22.16
C ASN A 462 -14.01 -10.62 20.69
N PRO A 463 -12.90 -10.38 19.96
CA PRO A 463 -11.84 -9.45 20.34
C PRO A 463 -12.33 -8.00 20.40
N SER A 464 -11.61 -7.14 21.12
CA SER A 464 -11.93 -5.71 21.11
C SER A 464 -11.72 -5.09 19.72
N LEU A 465 -12.39 -3.96 19.42
CA LEU A 465 -12.28 -3.30 18.10
C LEU A 465 -10.82 -2.98 17.73
N ALA A 466 -9.99 -2.62 18.71
CA ALA A 466 -8.59 -2.29 18.48
C ALA A 466 -7.73 -3.55 18.22
N GLN A 467 -8.09 -4.69 18.80
CA GLN A 467 -7.36 -5.95 18.64
C GLN A 467 -7.80 -6.75 17.43
N ALA A 468 -9.05 -6.63 17.00
CA ALA A 468 -9.63 -7.41 15.92
C ALA A 468 -8.80 -7.47 14.63
N PRO A 469 -8.21 -6.37 14.12
CA PRO A 469 -7.38 -6.43 12.92
C PRO A 469 -6.10 -7.26 13.08
N ALA A 470 -5.64 -7.48 14.30
CA ALA A 470 -4.48 -8.31 14.61
C ALA A 470 -4.88 -9.75 15.01
N ASP A 471 -6.17 -10.04 15.18
CA ASP A 471 -6.72 -11.36 15.47
C ASP A 471 -6.61 -12.25 14.23
N LYS A 472 -5.47 -12.88 14.08
CA LYS A 472 -5.13 -13.76 12.96
C LYS A 472 -4.89 -15.16 13.47
N ALA A 473 -5.62 -16.13 12.93
CA ALA A 473 -5.30 -17.53 13.16
C ALA A 473 -3.81 -17.81 12.86
N ALA A 474 -3.20 -18.70 13.61
CA ALA A 474 -1.77 -19.00 13.52
C ALA A 474 -1.30 -19.31 12.09
N ILE A 475 -2.15 -19.92 11.28
CA ILE A 475 -1.86 -20.28 9.89
C ILE A 475 -1.48 -19.07 9.01
N PHE A 476 -2.01 -17.88 9.30
CA PHE A 476 -1.69 -16.66 8.55
C PHE A 476 -0.27 -16.14 8.81
N VAL A 477 0.36 -16.56 9.91
CA VAL A 477 1.65 -15.98 10.36
C VAL A 477 2.76 -17.01 10.53
N ASN A 478 2.45 -18.33 10.54
CA ASN A 478 3.43 -19.39 10.73
C ASN A 478 4.00 -19.98 9.41
N GLY A 479 3.63 -19.42 8.27
CA GLY A 479 4.11 -19.85 6.95
C GLY A 479 3.30 -21.02 6.34
N CYS A 480 2.23 -21.49 6.99
CA CYS A 480 1.37 -22.55 6.43
C CYS A 480 0.41 -22.01 5.35
N MET A 481 -0.05 -20.78 5.47
CA MET A 481 -0.70 -20.09 4.37
C MET A 481 0.34 -19.52 3.42
N ARG A 482 0.30 -19.94 2.16
CA ARG A 482 1.26 -19.53 1.13
C ARG A 482 0.93 -18.15 0.57
N SER A 483 1.95 -17.34 0.44
CA SER A 483 1.84 -16.01 -0.19
C SER A 483 1.66 -16.11 -1.72
N TRP A 484 1.41 -14.99 -2.38
CA TRP A 484 1.21 -14.95 -3.84
C TRP A 484 2.35 -15.60 -4.64
N ARG A 485 3.60 -15.48 -4.20
CA ARG A 485 4.78 -15.91 -4.97
C ARG A 485 5.32 -17.28 -4.59
N GLU A 486 4.84 -17.84 -3.49
CA GLU A 486 5.28 -19.15 -3.02
C GLU A 486 4.46 -20.26 -3.70
N VAL A 487 5.12 -21.32 -4.15
CA VAL A 487 4.46 -22.46 -4.80
C VAL A 487 4.50 -23.70 -3.91
N GLY A 488 5.42 -24.13 -3.26
CA GLY A 488 5.44 -25.33 -2.43
C GLY A 488 4.49 -25.23 -1.21
N GLN A 489 4.10 -26.37 -0.64
CA GLN A 489 3.34 -26.43 0.59
C GLN A 489 4.15 -27.18 1.66
N SER A 490 4.41 -26.51 2.79
CA SER A 490 5.05 -27.12 3.94
C SER A 490 4.12 -28.12 4.64
N GLU A 491 4.69 -29.02 5.43
CA GLU A 491 3.93 -29.84 6.36
C GLU A 491 3.33 -28.94 7.44
N CYS A 492 2.02 -28.95 7.59
CA CYS A 492 1.26 -28.07 8.48
C CYS A 492 0.18 -28.84 9.26
N ALA A 493 0.41 -30.13 9.48
CA ALA A 493 -0.52 -30.99 10.20
C ALA A 493 -0.70 -30.55 11.66
N LYS A 494 -1.94 -30.61 12.14
CA LYS A 494 -2.37 -30.27 13.48
C LYS A 494 -3.32 -31.36 14.05
N GLY A 495 -3.79 -31.18 15.26
CA GLY A 495 -4.61 -32.15 15.96
C GLY A 495 -3.82 -33.40 16.31
N ASP A 496 -4.38 -34.58 16.13
CA ASP A 496 -3.70 -35.85 16.33
C ASP A 496 -2.91 -36.20 15.04
N THR A 497 -1.65 -35.79 14.99
CA THR A 497 -0.78 -35.99 13.80
C THR A 497 -0.46 -37.45 13.51
N ALA A 498 -0.69 -38.36 14.44
CA ALA A 498 -0.51 -39.79 14.28
C ALA A 498 -1.79 -40.52 13.82
N SER A 499 -2.91 -39.82 13.76
CA SER A 499 -4.21 -40.39 13.40
C SER A 499 -4.21 -40.89 11.96
N PRO A 500 -4.83 -42.06 11.70
CA PRO A 500 -5.07 -42.56 10.35
C PRO A 500 -6.20 -41.79 9.63
N THR A 501 -6.97 -40.98 10.38
CA THR A 501 -8.05 -40.17 9.80
C THR A 501 -7.54 -38.78 9.47
N THR A 502 -7.20 -38.55 8.21
CA THR A 502 -6.78 -37.25 7.73
C THR A 502 -7.95 -36.45 7.18
N VAL A 503 -8.07 -35.20 7.62
CA VAL A 503 -8.99 -34.19 7.12
C VAL A 503 -8.18 -33.06 6.50
N ALA A 504 -8.43 -32.77 5.23
CA ALA A 504 -7.75 -31.68 4.49
C ALA A 504 -8.70 -30.49 4.31
N LEU A 505 -8.37 -29.33 4.90
CA LEU A 505 -9.05 -28.05 4.71
C LEU A 505 -8.30 -27.25 3.64
N ILE A 506 -8.96 -26.96 2.51
CA ILE A 506 -8.26 -26.43 1.33
C ILE A 506 -8.97 -25.21 0.76
N GLY A 507 -8.17 -24.23 0.32
CA GLY A 507 -8.67 -23.07 -0.41
C GLY A 507 -7.76 -21.84 -0.32
N ASP A 508 -8.38 -20.69 -0.29
CA ASP A 508 -7.69 -19.41 -0.11
C ASP A 508 -7.68 -18.97 1.37
N SER A 509 -7.64 -17.67 1.63
CA SER A 509 -7.69 -17.15 3.00
C SER A 509 -8.98 -17.51 3.76
N HIS A 510 -10.06 -17.84 3.05
CA HIS A 510 -11.29 -18.31 3.68
C HIS A 510 -11.17 -19.75 4.19
N ALA A 511 -10.32 -20.60 3.61
CA ALA A 511 -9.97 -21.86 4.27
C ALA A 511 -9.12 -21.62 5.52
N ALA A 512 -8.14 -20.72 5.42
CA ALA A 512 -7.30 -20.40 6.56
C ALA A 512 -8.06 -19.79 7.76
N MET A 513 -9.11 -19.01 7.56
CA MET A 513 -9.90 -18.44 8.67
C MET A 513 -10.73 -19.49 9.42
N TRP A 514 -11.04 -20.62 8.81
CA TRP A 514 -11.73 -21.74 9.45
C TRP A 514 -10.79 -22.71 10.19
N ASP A 515 -9.47 -22.57 10.02
CA ASP A 515 -8.47 -23.42 10.68
C ASP A 515 -8.66 -23.54 12.20
N PRO A 516 -8.98 -22.47 12.98
CA PRO A 516 -9.21 -22.59 14.43
C PRO A 516 -10.42 -23.48 14.79
N ALA A 517 -11.48 -23.43 13.99
CA ALA A 517 -12.65 -24.30 14.21
C ALA A 517 -12.33 -25.76 13.92
N PHE A 518 -11.67 -26.01 12.77
CA PHE A 518 -11.27 -27.38 12.40
C PHE A 518 -10.20 -27.94 13.34
N GLN A 519 -9.29 -27.13 13.84
CA GLN A 519 -8.31 -27.57 14.84
C GLN A 519 -9.00 -28.06 16.12
N GLN A 520 -9.95 -27.28 16.64
CA GLN A 520 -10.73 -27.69 17.84
C GLN A 520 -11.50 -28.99 17.59
N VAL A 521 -12.11 -29.16 16.43
CA VAL A 521 -12.81 -30.41 16.03
C VAL A 521 -11.84 -31.57 15.91
N ALA A 522 -10.70 -31.36 15.25
CA ALA A 522 -9.67 -32.39 15.03
C ALA A 522 -9.09 -32.90 16.37
N GLU A 523 -8.85 -32.01 17.34
CA GLU A 523 -8.41 -32.38 18.69
C GLU A 523 -9.48 -33.25 19.43
N GLN A 524 -10.77 -32.85 19.32
CA GLN A 524 -11.86 -33.60 19.97
C GLN A 524 -12.12 -34.96 19.34
N ARG A 525 -11.87 -35.11 18.03
CA ARG A 525 -12.17 -36.36 17.26
C ARG A 525 -10.93 -37.17 16.95
N HIS A 526 -9.78 -36.74 17.44
CA HIS A 526 -8.48 -37.36 17.10
C HIS A 526 -8.23 -37.49 15.62
N TRP A 527 -8.43 -36.37 14.85
CA TRP A 527 -8.11 -36.32 13.43
C TRP A 527 -6.76 -35.67 13.22
N ARG A 528 -6.07 -36.07 12.15
CA ARG A 528 -4.97 -35.33 11.55
C ARG A 528 -5.55 -34.25 10.64
N LEU A 529 -5.46 -33.00 11.03
CA LEU A 529 -5.89 -31.86 10.23
C LEU A 529 -4.75 -31.34 9.40
N GLU A 530 -4.95 -31.20 8.10
CA GLU A 530 -4.06 -30.48 7.18
C GLU A 530 -4.77 -29.31 6.57
N THR A 531 -4.31 -28.08 6.87
CA THR A 531 -4.84 -26.88 6.26
C THR A 531 -3.89 -26.41 5.16
N LEU A 532 -4.36 -26.50 3.92
CA LEU A 532 -3.62 -26.22 2.70
C LEU A 532 -4.20 -24.97 2.05
N ALA A 533 -3.59 -23.81 2.35
CA ALA A 533 -4.16 -22.51 1.95
C ALA A 533 -3.14 -21.65 1.18
N LYS A 534 -3.64 -20.96 0.14
CA LYS A 534 -2.85 -19.98 -0.61
C LYS A 534 -3.67 -18.73 -0.89
N VAL A 535 -3.03 -17.58 -0.71
CA VAL A 535 -3.64 -16.25 -0.89
C VAL A 535 -4.35 -16.13 -2.23
N THR A 536 -5.64 -15.74 -2.23
CA THR A 536 -6.46 -15.51 -3.44
C THR A 536 -6.35 -16.62 -4.49
N CYS A 537 -6.26 -17.87 -4.03
CA CYS A 537 -6.06 -19.04 -4.90
C CYS A 537 -7.06 -20.16 -4.53
N PRO A 538 -8.26 -20.13 -5.08
CA PRO A 538 -9.24 -21.20 -4.88
C PRO A 538 -8.75 -22.51 -5.52
N LEU A 539 -9.12 -23.65 -4.96
CA LEU A 539 -8.80 -24.97 -5.57
C LEU A 539 -9.74 -25.27 -6.75
N LEU A 540 -9.86 -24.32 -7.67
CA LEU A 540 -10.67 -24.43 -8.88
C LEU A 540 -9.78 -24.25 -10.11
N GLU A 541 -9.93 -25.11 -11.12
CA GLU A 541 -9.20 -24.98 -12.39
C GLU A 541 -9.76 -23.80 -13.21
N LEU A 542 -9.36 -22.58 -12.83
CA LEU A 542 -9.70 -21.34 -13.49
C LEU A 542 -8.41 -20.56 -13.80
N PRO A 543 -8.29 -19.95 -14.98
CA PRO A 543 -7.21 -19.01 -15.24
C PRO A 543 -7.42 -17.76 -14.36
N ILE A 544 -6.44 -17.43 -13.54
CA ILE A 544 -6.54 -16.27 -12.63
C ILE A 544 -5.57 -15.20 -13.11
N VAL A 545 -6.08 -14.04 -13.44
CA VAL A 545 -5.27 -12.80 -13.48
C VAL A 545 -5.36 -12.16 -12.11
N SER A 546 -4.24 -12.09 -11.41
CA SER A 546 -4.23 -11.46 -10.09
C SER A 546 -4.15 -9.93 -10.21
N PRO A 547 -5.13 -9.17 -9.73
CA PRO A 547 -5.04 -7.70 -9.69
C PRO A 547 -3.89 -7.23 -8.80
N TYR A 548 -3.50 -8.01 -7.79
CA TYR A 548 -2.38 -7.71 -6.89
C TYR A 548 -1.00 -7.94 -7.53
N LEU A 549 -0.91 -8.92 -8.45
CA LEU A 549 0.31 -9.19 -9.21
C LEU A 549 0.32 -8.47 -10.56
N GLY A 550 -0.85 -8.03 -11.06
CA GLY A 550 -1.04 -7.41 -12.36
C GLY A 550 -0.74 -8.32 -13.54
N ARG A 551 -0.81 -9.64 -13.35
CA ARG A 551 -0.50 -10.67 -14.34
C ARG A 551 -1.23 -11.98 -14.04
N GLU A 552 -1.12 -12.94 -14.95
CA GLU A 552 -1.52 -14.32 -14.69
C GLU A 552 -0.85 -14.86 -13.43
N TYR A 553 -1.66 -15.55 -12.63
CA TYR A 553 -1.26 -16.09 -11.33
C TYR A 553 -0.77 -17.54 -11.47
N THR A 554 0.31 -17.72 -12.23
CA THR A 554 0.90 -19.03 -12.53
C THR A 554 1.36 -19.79 -11.28
N GLU A 555 1.72 -19.06 -10.19
CA GLU A 555 2.05 -19.70 -8.91
C GLU A 555 0.83 -20.33 -8.24
N CYS A 556 -0.40 -19.84 -8.49
CA CYS A 556 -1.63 -20.49 -8.06
C CYS A 556 -1.87 -21.78 -8.84
N GLU A 557 -1.70 -21.77 -10.16
CA GLU A 557 -1.84 -22.96 -11.00
C GLU A 557 -0.86 -24.05 -10.60
N THR A 558 0.40 -23.68 -10.41
CA THR A 558 1.45 -24.60 -9.94
C THR A 558 1.10 -25.19 -8.57
N TRP A 559 0.67 -24.36 -7.63
CA TRP A 559 0.28 -24.78 -6.28
C TRP A 559 -0.92 -25.74 -6.33
N ARG A 560 -1.97 -25.43 -7.10
CA ARG A 560 -3.14 -26.31 -7.29
C ARG A 560 -2.73 -27.70 -7.80
N GLY A 561 -1.86 -27.75 -8.80
CA GLY A 561 -1.33 -29.01 -9.32
C GLY A 561 -0.60 -29.83 -8.27
N GLN A 562 0.24 -29.18 -7.44
CA GLN A 562 0.95 -29.83 -6.35
C GLN A 562 0.00 -30.35 -5.25
N ILE A 563 -1.01 -29.54 -4.87
CA ILE A 563 -2.02 -29.96 -3.89
C ILE A 563 -2.83 -31.15 -4.40
N MET A 564 -3.30 -31.12 -5.65
CA MET A 564 -4.04 -32.25 -6.21
C MET A 564 -3.18 -33.52 -6.29
N ALA A 565 -1.88 -33.41 -6.60
CA ALA A 565 -0.96 -34.54 -6.58
C ALA A 565 -0.78 -35.10 -5.16
N ARG A 566 -0.65 -34.22 -4.15
CA ARG A 566 -0.54 -34.58 -2.75
C ARG A 566 -1.80 -35.32 -2.27
N LEU A 567 -2.99 -34.78 -2.53
CA LEU A 567 -4.27 -35.41 -2.16
C LEU A 567 -4.47 -36.81 -2.79
N LYS A 568 -4.00 -36.97 -4.04
CA LYS A 568 -4.01 -38.30 -4.72
C LYS A 568 -3.07 -39.29 -4.06
N ALA A 569 -2.00 -38.85 -3.42
CA ALA A 569 -1.04 -39.71 -2.73
C ALA A 569 -1.48 -40.05 -1.29
N GLU A 570 -2.08 -39.08 -0.60
CA GLU A 570 -2.41 -39.18 0.83
C GLU A 570 -3.81 -39.74 1.09
N HIS A 571 -4.73 -39.65 0.13
CA HIS A 571 -6.11 -40.16 0.23
C HIS A 571 -6.83 -39.71 1.52
N PRO A 572 -6.94 -38.37 1.82
CA PRO A 572 -7.60 -37.93 3.02
C PRO A 572 -9.06 -38.43 3.09
N ARG A 573 -9.50 -38.77 4.29
CA ARG A 573 -10.87 -39.24 4.52
C ARG A 573 -11.91 -38.19 4.16
N LEU A 574 -11.59 -36.91 4.42
CA LEU A 574 -12.43 -35.76 4.10
C LEU A 574 -11.59 -34.65 3.49
N VAL A 575 -12.08 -34.08 2.40
CA VAL A 575 -11.60 -32.81 1.85
C VAL A 575 -12.67 -31.74 2.05
N VAL A 576 -12.31 -30.66 2.71
CA VAL A 576 -13.17 -29.50 2.91
C VAL A 576 -12.69 -28.37 2.01
N LEU A 577 -13.57 -27.83 1.16
CA LEU A 577 -13.29 -26.69 0.30
C LEU A 577 -13.91 -25.43 0.91
N SER A 578 -13.10 -24.41 1.13
CA SER A 578 -13.58 -23.08 1.53
C SER A 578 -12.84 -22.00 0.77
N MET A 579 -13.57 -21.10 0.14
CA MET A 579 -13.02 -20.08 -0.77
C MET A 579 -13.78 -18.79 -0.62
N SER A 580 -13.10 -17.66 -0.86
CA SER A 580 -13.73 -16.35 -0.98
C SER A 580 -14.72 -16.31 -2.15
N ARG A 581 -15.76 -15.47 -2.04
CA ARG A 581 -16.68 -15.16 -3.14
C ARG A 581 -16.53 -13.71 -3.59
N ARG A 582 -15.34 -13.13 -3.38
CA ARG A 582 -14.98 -11.77 -3.82
C ARG A 582 -14.08 -11.76 -5.06
N TYR A 583 -14.27 -12.74 -5.93
CA TYR A 583 -13.66 -12.75 -7.24
C TYR A 583 -14.57 -12.02 -8.21
N HIS A 584 -14.05 -10.98 -8.84
CA HIS A 584 -14.73 -10.12 -9.80
C HIS A 584 -14.04 -10.20 -11.16
N ALA A 585 -14.59 -9.55 -12.18
CA ALA A 585 -14.10 -9.63 -13.57
C ALA A 585 -12.62 -9.23 -13.75
N ASP A 586 -12.03 -8.49 -12.83
CA ASP A 586 -10.59 -8.16 -12.80
C ASP A 586 -9.69 -9.38 -12.53
N PHE A 587 -10.25 -10.48 -11.99
CA PHE A 587 -9.58 -11.78 -11.89
C PHE A 587 -9.69 -12.65 -13.16
N SER A 588 -10.32 -12.17 -14.24
CA SER A 588 -10.71 -12.89 -15.47
C SER A 588 -11.93 -13.79 -15.33
N PHE A 589 -12.55 -13.86 -14.18
CA PHE A 589 -13.81 -14.52 -13.88
C PHE A 589 -14.45 -13.86 -12.68
N ALA A 590 -15.74 -14.10 -12.47
CA ALA A 590 -16.39 -13.69 -11.22
C ALA A 590 -16.92 -14.92 -10.48
N SER A 591 -17.06 -14.78 -9.16
CA SER A 591 -17.72 -15.79 -8.34
C SER A 591 -19.16 -15.98 -8.84
N TYR A 592 -19.58 -17.24 -8.89
CA TYR A 592 -20.88 -17.68 -9.40
C TYR A 592 -21.10 -17.60 -10.92
N ASP A 593 -20.12 -17.16 -11.70
CA ASP A 593 -20.15 -17.29 -13.17
C ASP A 593 -20.23 -18.76 -13.58
N PRO A 594 -20.72 -19.08 -14.79
CA PRO A 594 -20.75 -20.46 -15.30
C PRO A 594 -19.40 -21.18 -15.21
N ALA A 595 -18.29 -20.44 -15.49
CA ALA A 595 -16.94 -21.00 -15.38
C ALA A 595 -16.58 -21.42 -13.94
N TRP A 596 -16.99 -20.60 -12.94
CA TRP A 596 -16.82 -20.91 -11.53
C TRP A 596 -17.63 -22.15 -11.13
N ILE A 597 -18.91 -22.20 -11.50
CA ILE A 597 -19.82 -23.30 -11.18
C ILE A 597 -19.33 -24.63 -11.80
N ASP A 598 -18.95 -24.61 -13.08
CA ASP A 598 -18.40 -25.78 -13.77
C ASP A 598 -17.08 -26.25 -13.15
N ALA A 599 -16.19 -25.32 -12.79
CA ALA A 599 -14.92 -25.64 -12.16
C ALA A 599 -15.13 -26.25 -10.76
N LEU A 600 -16.11 -25.76 -9.99
CA LEU A 600 -16.47 -26.33 -8.69
C LEU A 600 -16.96 -27.77 -8.82
N SER A 601 -17.89 -28.03 -9.75
CA SER A 601 -18.39 -29.40 -10.00
C SER A 601 -17.26 -30.36 -10.41
N ARG A 602 -16.35 -29.93 -11.30
CA ARG A 602 -15.17 -30.73 -11.69
C ARG A 602 -14.24 -30.99 -10.50
N ALA A 603 -13.93 -29.97 -9.70
CA ALA A 603 -13.04 -30.13 -8.55
C ALA A 603 -13.61 -31.12 -7.52
N VAL A 604 -14.91 -31.02 -7.22
CA VAL A 604 -15.60 -31.97 -6.34
C VAL A 604 -15.56 -33.41 -6.93
N SER A 605 -15.87 -33.58 -8.20
CA SER A 605 -15.81 -34.87 -8.87
C SER A 605 -14.40 -35.51 -8.86
N GLN A 606 -13.36 -34.69 -9.11
CA GLN A 606 -11.97 -35.14 -9.03
C GLN A 606 -11.60 -35.61 -7.62
N LEU A 607 -11.99 -34.87 -6.59
CA LEU A 607 -11.72 -35.21 -5.18
C LEU A 607 -12.53 -36.48 -4.77
N ARG A 608 -13.74 -36.64 -5.26
CA ARG A 608 -14.51 -37.88 -5.04
C ARG A 608 -13.85 -39.08 -5.72
N SER A 609 -13.29 -38.89 -6.90
CA SER A 609 -12.62 -39.99 -7.64
C SER A 609 -11.37 -40.54 -6.96
N ILE A 610 -10.73 -39.81 -6.08
CA ILE A 610 -9.61 -40.28 -5.25
C ILE A 610 -10.06 -40.96 -3.95
N GLY A 611 -11.37 -41.12 -3.72
CA GLY A 611 -11.94 -41.80 -2.58
C GLY A 611 -12.21 -40.90 -1.35
N SER A 612 -12.02 -39.60 -1.44
CA SER A 612 -12.31 -38.69 -0.35
C SER A 612 -13.79 -38.30 -0.29
N ALA A 613 -14.37 -38.19 0.91
CA ALA A 613 -15.59 -37.45 1.07
C ALA A 613 -15.29 -35.94 0.83
N VAL A 614 -16.24 -35.18 0.27
CA VAL A 614 -16.05 -33.78 -0.06
C VAL A 614 -17.13 -32.92 0.57
N LEU A 615 -16.71 -31.90 1.33
CA LEU A 615 -17.58 -30.89 1.92
C LEU A 615 -17.20 -29.52 1.35
N VAL A 616 -18.13 -28.83 0.70
CA VAL A 616 -17.97 -27.44 0.28
C VAL A 616 -18.63 -26.53 1.30
N LEU A 617 -17.87 -25.65 1.92
CA LEU A 617 -18.40 -24.61 2.77
C LEU A 617 -18.85 -23.43 1.89
N GLY A 618 -20.10 -23.02 2.05
CA GLY A 618 -20.66 -21.85 1.40
C GLY A 618 -19.98 -20.54 1.86
N PRO A 619 -20.39 -19.40 1.30
CA PRO A 619 -19.83 -18.11 1.65
C PRO A 619 -20.11 -17.74 3.12
N VAL A 620 -19.21 -16.97 3.71
CA VAL A 620 -19.56 -16.14 4.85
C VAL A 620 -20.28 -14.89 4.33
N ALA A 621 -21.10 -14.25 5.15
CA ALA A 621 -21.73 -12.98 4.77
C ALA A 621 -20.67 -11.91 4.48
N ASP A 622 -20.83 -11.17 3.39
CA ASP A 622 -19.95 -10.04 3.04
C ASP A 622 -20.37 -8.79 3.83
N PRO A 623 -19.52 -8.25 4.72
CA PRO A 623 -19.86 -7.05 5.50
C PRO A 623 -19.67 -5.75 4.70
N GLU A 624 -19.27 -5.78 3.43
CA GLU A 624 -19.00 -4.65 2.53
C GLU A 624 -17.91 -3.69 3.00
N SER A 625 -17.58 -3.66 4.27
CA SER A 625 -16.57 -2.76 4.85
C SER A 625 -15.88 -3.40 6.05
N SER A 626 -14.72 -2.85 6.44
CA SER A 626 -14.03 -3.32 7.65
C SER A 626 -14.91 -3.10 8.89
N VAL A 627 -15.44 -4.19 9.44
CA VAL A 627 -16.37 -4.18 10.58
C VAL A 627 -15.78 -3.47 11.81
N PRO A 628 -14.53 -3.76 12.26
CA PRO A 628 -13.97 -3.02 13.40
C PRO A 628 -13.85 -1.52 13.14
N THR A 629 -13.53 -1.15 11.89
CA THR A 629 -13.42 0.26 11.49
C THR A 629 -14.79 0.95 11.51
N CYS A 630 -15.81 0.32 10.92
CA CYS A 630 -17.19 0.80 10.94
C CYS A 630 -17.70 0.96 12.38
N LEU A 631 -17.60 -0.09 13.19
CA LEU A 631 -18.04 -0.07 14.59
C LEU A 631 -17.32 0.97 15.43
N SER A 632 -16.07 1.32 15.08
CA SER A 632 -15.33 2.37 15.79
C SER A 632 -15.95 3.76 15.64
N ALA A 633 -16.73 3.98 14.57
CA ALA A 633 -17.50 5.20 14.33
C ALA A 633 -18.96 5.08 14.86
N HIS A 634 -19.44 3.87 15.11
CA HIS A 634 -20.82 3.56 15.45
C HIS A 634 -20.91 2.71 16.75
N VAL A 635 -20.15 3.08 17.78
CA VAL A 635 -20.12 2.31 19.04
C VAL A 635 -21.45 2.23 19.75
N ASP A 636 -22.35 3.20 19.49
CA ASP A 636 -23.71 3.28 20.05
C ASP A 636 -24.77 2.64 19.16
N ASP A 637 -24.44 2.32 17.90
CA ASP A 637 -25.34 1.66 16.95
C ASP A 637 -24.63 0.68 16.03
N ALA A 638 -24.39 -0.54 16.52
CA ALA A 638 -23.76 -1.60 15.74
C ALA A 638 -24.60 -2.04 14.51
N THR A 639 -25.90 -1.71 14.47
CA THR A 639 -26.75 -2.06 13.33
C THR A 639 -26.38 -1.25 12.07
N ALA A 640 -25.74 -0.09 12.23
CA ALA A 640 -25.23 0.70 11.12
C ALA A 640 -24.11 -0.02 10.33
N CYS A 641 -23.48 -1.03 10.95
CA CYS A 641 -22.41 -1.84 10.33
C CYS A 641 -22.88 -3.23 9.90
N ALA A 642 -24.18 -3.55 10.09
CA ALA A 642 -24.76 -4.83 9.74
C ALA A 642 -25.36 -4.73 8.32
N PRO A 643 -24.80 -5.39 7.30
CA PRO A 643 -25.32 -5.36 5.95
C PRO A 643 -26.68 -6.04 5.87
N THR A 644 -27.50 -5.66 4.88
CA THR A 644 -28.74 -6.40 4.59
C THR A 644 -28.38 -7.79 4.04
N ARG A 645 -29.20 -8.79 4.35
CA ARG A 645 -28.97 -10.18 3.89
C ARG A 645 -28.85 -10.28 2.38
N SER A 646 -29.65 -9.53 1.63
CA SER A 646 -29.66 -9.55 0.16
C SER A 646 -28.39 -8.98 -0.48
N VAL A 647 -27.69 -8.12 0.25
CA VAL A 647 -26.38 -7.57 -0.17
C VAL A 647 -25.25 -8.50 0.27
N ALA A 648 -25.30 -8.96 1.52
CA ALA A 648 -24.25 -9.78 2.12
C ALA A 648 -24.14 -11.19 1.51
N VAL A 649 -25.24 -11.74 0.95
CA VAL A 649 -25.30 -13.11 0.45
C VAL A 649 -26.07 -13.21 -0.86
N SER A 650 -25.44 -13.75 -1.89
CA SER A 650 -26.07 -14.11 -3.15
C SER A 650 -26.81 -15.43 -3.03
N SER A 651 -28.12 -15.39 -2.76
CA SER A 651 -28.94 -16.61 -2.65
C SER A 651 -28.94 -17.45 -3.92
N GLY A 652 -28.96 -16.81 -5.10
CA GLY A 652 -28.86 -17.50 -6.38
C GLY A 652 -27.51 -18.17 -6.57
N GLY A 653 -26.42 -17.50 -6.14
CA GLY A 653 -25.08 -18.06 -6.19
C GLY A 653 -24.90 -19.28 -5.26
N VAL A 654 -25.42 -19.20 -4.04
CA VAL A 654 -25.45 -20.30 -3.08
C VAL A 654 -26.18 -21.52 -3.64
N ALA A 655 -27.36 -21.32 -4.23
CA ALA A 655 -28.15 -22.39 -4.84
C ALA A 655 -27.41 -23.04 -6.04
N ALA A 656 -26.73 -22.23 -6.86
CA ALA A 656 -25.94 -22.74 -7.99
C ALA A 656 -24.73 -23.57 -7.52
N GLU A 657 -23.99 -23.13 -6.50
CA GLU A 657 -22.88 -23.89 -5.91
C GLU A 657 -23.34 -25.17 -5.24
N GLN A 658 -24.49 -25.15 -4.56
CA GLN A 658 -25.10 -26.34 -3.96
C GLN A 658 -25.40 -27.39 -5.02
N ALA A 659 -26.00 -26.97 -6.16
CA ALA A 659 -26.27 -27.86 -7.29
C ALA A 659 -24.96 -28.39 -7.89
N ALA A 660 -23.94 -27.57 -8.06
CA ALA A 660 -22.65 -28.00 -8.62
C ALA A 660 -21.90 -28.98 -7.70
N ALA A 661 -21.90 -28.75 -6.39
CA ALA A 661 -21.31 -29.66 -5.43
C ALA A 661 -22.03 -31.02 -5.43
N ALA A 662 -23.36 -31.02 -5.45
CA ALA A 662 -24.16 -32.25 -5.55
C ALA A 662 -23.91 -33.01 -6.88
N ALA A 663 -23.83 -32.29 -8.01
CA ALA A 663 -23.51 -32.86 -9.32
C ALA A 663 -22.12 -33.52 -9.33
N GLY A 664 -21.14 -32.97 -8.59
CA GLY A 664 -19.83 -33.56 -8.39
C GLY A 664 -19.79 -34.71 -7.37
N GLY A 665 -20.91 -35.02 -6.71
CA GLY A 665 -21.01 -36.08 -5.69
C GLY A 665 -20.53 -35.68 -4.30
N GLY A 666 -20.45 -34.36 -4.00
CA GLY A 666 -20.06 -33.80 -2.71
C GLY A 666 -21.23 -33.25 -1.92
N HIS A 667 -20.93 -32.84 -0.68
CA HIS A 667 -21.86 -32.17 0.22
C HIS A 667 -21.62 -30.67 0.18
N TYR A 668 -22.67 -29.86 0.25
CA TYR A 668 -22.60 -28.41 0.39
C TYR A 668 -23.20 -27.99 1.75
N ALA A 669 -22.57 -27.04 2.40
CA ALA A 669 -23.07 -26.42 3.60
C ALA A 669 -23.35 -24.94 3.36
N ASP A 670 -24.61 -24.55 3.29
CA ASP A 670 -25.01 -23.14 3.29
C ASP A 670 -24.78 -22.60 4.71
N LEU A 671 -23.88 -21.61 4.83
CA LEU A 671 -23.52 -20.99 6.10
C LEU A 671 -24.32 -19.72 6.40
N THR A 672 -25.23 -19.31 5.52
CA THR A 672 -25.92 -18.01 5.58
C THR A 672 -26.58 -17.79 6.95
N ASP A 673 -27.26 -18.77 7.48
CA ASP A 673 -27.99 -18.66 8.76
C ASP A 673 -27.07 -18.66 10.00
N LEU A 674 -25.78 -18.92 9.81
CA LEU A 674 -24.75 -18.74 10.85
C LEU A 674 -24.31 -17.29 11.01
N PHE A 675 -24.69 -16.42 10.07
CA PHE A 675 -24.30 -15.01 10.02
C PHE A 675 -25.50 -14.07 9.99
N CYS A 676 -26.61 -14.49 9.39
CA CYS A 676 -27.71 -13.61 9.04
C CYS A 676 -29.03 -14.08 9.64
N ILE A 677 -29.84 -13.11 10.06
CA ILE A 677 -31.29 -13.23 10.22
C ILE A 677 -31.98 -12.94 8.86
N PRO A 678 -33.33 -13.03 8.74
CA PRO A 678 -33.99 -12.87 7.46
C PRO A 678 -33.72 -11.56 6.72
N ASP A 679 -33.48 -10.45 7.41
CA ASP A 679 -33.33 -9.11 6.84
C ASP A 679 -31.88 -8.57 6.84
N ARG A 680 -31.06 -8.94 7.83
CA ARG A 680 -29.68 -8.42 7.97
C ARG A 680 -28.73 -9.45 8.54
N CYS A 681 -27.44 -9.11 8.55
CA CYS A 681 -26.37 -9.96 9.10
C CYS A 681 -25.68 -9.24 10.27
N PRO A 682 -26.02 -9.56 11.54
CA PRO A 682 -25.38 -8.97 12.72
C PRO A 682 -23.88 -9.18 12.72
N VAL A 683 -23.13 -8.16 13.10
CA VAL A 683 -21.66 -8.19 13.14
C VAL A 683 -21.10 -8.48 14.54
N ILE A 684 -21.96 -8.66 15.54
CA ILE A 684 -21.65 -9.05 16.92
C ILE A 684 -22.65 -10.10 17.36
N VAL A 685 -22.20 -11.27 17.82
CA VAL A 685 -23.03 -12.35 18.35
C VAL A 685 -22.63 -12.63 19.79
N GLY A 686 -23.56 -12.45 20.74
CA GLY A 686 -23.21 -12.43 22.17
C GLY A 686 -22.23 -11.29 22.46
N ASN A 687 -21.07 -11.61 23.00
CA ASN A 687 -19.94 -10.68 23.15
C ASN A 687 -18.85 -10.89 22.07
N THR A 688 -19.10 -11.73 21.06
CA THR A 688 -18.09 -12.07 20.05
C THR A 688 -18.25 -11.20 18.81
N LEU A 689 -17.16 -10.56 18.39
CA LEU A 689 -17.08 -9.86 17.12
C LEU A 689 -17.01 -10.87 15.97
N VAL A 690 -17.87 -10.74 14.96
CA VAL A 690 -17.96 -11.73 13.87
C VAL A 690 -16.78 -11.59 12.89
N PHE A 691 -16.45 -10.37 12.48
CA PHE A 691 -15.41 -10.12 11.46
C PHE A 691 -14.25 -9.32 12.02
N ARG A 692 -13.02 -9.68 11.69
CA ARG A 692 -11.80 -8.95 12.06
C ARG A 692 -11.40 -7.87 11.05
N ASP A 693 -11.90 -7.97 9.84
CA ASP A 693 -11.66 -7.04 8.72
C ASP A 693 -12.95 -6.91 7.87
N ASP A 694 -12.84 -6.81 6.57
CA ASP A 694 -13.97 -6.67 5.65
C ASP A 694 -14.43 -8.00 5.03
N ASN A 695 -13.78 -9.14 5.31
CA ASN A 695 -14.15 -10.43 4.73
C ASN A 695 -13.75 -11.68 5.53
N HIS A 696 -12.95 -11.53 6.59
CA HIS A 696 -12.51 -12.66 7.40
C HIS A 696 -13.17 -12.68 8.78
N VAL A 697 -13.64 -13.83 9.19
CA VAL A 697 -14.15 -14.00 10.56
C VAL A 697 -13.03 -13.93 11.61
N THR A 698 -13.38 -13.56 12.83
CA THR A 698 -12.46 -13.60 13.98
C THR A 698 -12.15 -15.05 14.36
N THR A 699 -11.01 -15.26 15.03
CA THR A 699 -10.64 -16.56 15.60
C THR A 699 -11.71 -17.06 16.56
N GLU A 700 -12.23 -16.18 17.41
CA GLU A 700 -13.26 -16.47 18.42
C GLU A 700 -14.59 -16.88 17.78
N TYR A 701 -15.01 -16.22 16.68
CA TYR A 701 -16.25 -16.58 16.01
C TYR A 701 -16.10 -17.91 15.25
N ALA A 702 -14.96 -18.15 14.62
CA ALA A 702 -14.68 -19.45 14.01
C ALA A 702 -14.73 -20.58 15.07
N GLN A 703 -14.11 -20.39 16.22
CA GLN A 703 -14.14 -21.36 17.33
C GLN A 703 -15.54 -21.55 17.92
N LEU A 704 -16.34 -20.47 18.04
CA LEU A 704 -17.74 -20.56 18.46
C LEU A 704 -18.54 -21.50 17.56
N LEU A 705 -18.27 -21.49 16.25
CA LEU A 705 -18.94 -22.32 15.26
C LEU A 705 -18.34 -23.74 15.13
N ALA A 706 -17.30 -24.10 15.87
CA ALA A 706 -16.65 -25.40 15.79
C ALA A 706 -17.64 -26.60 15.96
N PRO A 707 -18.66 -26.58 16.87
CA PRO A 707 -19.65 -27.65 16.94
C PRO A 707 -20.47 -27.83 15.67
N VAL A 708 -20.81 -26.71 14.96
CA VAL A 708 -21.53 -26.77 13.68
C VAL A 708 -20.64 -27.36 12.61
N ILE A 709 -19.40 -26.87 12.49
CA ILE A 709 -18.39 -27.34 11.54
C ILE A 709 -18.10 -28.83 11.75
N GLY A 710 -17.98 -29.27 13.01
CA GLY A 710 -17.78 -30.67 13.36
C GLY A 710 -18.95 -31.56 12.93
N ALA A 711 -20.18 -31.15 13.19
CA ALA A 711 -21.36 -31.89 12.76
C ALA A 711 -21.47 -32.01 11.23
N LEU A 712 -21.13 -30.94 10.49
CA LEU A 712 -21.07 -30.93 9.02
C LEU A 712 -20.03 -31.91 8.50
N ALA A 713 -18.83 -31.91 9.09
CA ALA A 713 -17.74 -32.80 8.73
C ALA A 713 -18.09 -34.27 8.99
N ASP A 714 -18.66 -34.57 10.16
CA ASP A 714 -19.12 -35.93 10.54
C ASP A 714 -20.18 -36.44 9.55
N ARG A 715 -21.18 -35.60 9.19
CA ARG A 715 -22.20 -35.94 8.19
C ARG A 715 -21.60 -36.23 6.82
N ALA A 716 -20.65 -35.38 6.37
CA ALA A 716 -20.02 -35.59 5.08
C ALA A 716 -19.21 -36.89 5.00
N MET A 717 -18.57 -37.30 6.10
CA MET A 717 -17.82 -38.57 6.17
C MET A 717 -18.72 -39.80 6.29
N ALA A 718 -19.93 -39.68 6.85
CA ALA A 718 -20.88 -40.78 6.97
C ALA A 718 -21.59 -41.10 5.63
N GLY A 719 -21.79 -40.10 4.78
CA GLY A 719 -22.38 -40.21 3.45
C GLY A 719 -21.39 -40.48 2.32
N GLY A 720 -20.09 -40.67 2.61
CA GLY A 720 -18.98 -40.74 1.65
C GLY A 720 -18.50 -42.18 1.31
#